data_346d5847da540dc0871b9364d5aae269
#
_entry.id   346d5847da540dc0871b9364d5aae269
#
_cell.length_a   1.000
_cell.length_b   1.000
_cell.length_c   1.000
_cell.angle_alpha   90.00
_cell.angle_beta   90.00
_cell.angle_gamma   90.00
#
_symmetry.space_group_name_H-M   'P 1'
#
loop_
_entity.id
_entity.type
_entity.pdbx_description
1 polymer ?
#
loop_
_entity_poly.entity_id
_entity_poly.type
_entity_poly.pdbx_seq_one_letter_code
_entity_poly.pdbx_strand_id
1 'polypeptide(L)'
;IINIELAGISDKERVRSYLQSTANLQFFEVYTFENKDFQTAILAADKAIELSNAGIVDSTVVAKIDTAKANAAKNPLLRIVQFTQPYQAKNGQYVFPAEIGYTLKKDSAVLNAYLALPEVKSKFPSNLVFMYGKPDESDPKAKDVLALYAIKTLENGLAELEGDHVANAAQDFDERGKVAIKMNMDKIGTSIWAKMTSKNVGKPIAIVLDNIVYSAPNVNDAITTGNSQISGNYSLKTAQDLAQILESGKLPAPAKIVAEQQVGPTLGAASIQGGAMAFGIAFLVIFALMLIYFNTGGWVANIALILNLLFTIGILSALGFTLTAPGIAGLVLTIGMAVDTNVIIFERIKEELTKGKSYQLAVADGYKRSMSPVLDAHVTTLLTAIILAYFGLGPVLGFATTQIIGILLSLFCGILVSRLITDIYTSKNRHFQYFTAISRGVFKNANFKFIEFRKYAYVLSLVVLIGGIASFFNGFDEGVEFAGGRSFTVKFDKTVNIEEVRNDLKAVFGEAPIIKTVDTKNQINITTSYKIKDQGNNVDQEVESLLFKGLSKQLPAGTSYKEFDEQYKQQQQKVLPSISDDLKAGATKATLFALIAICLYIFIRFRDWRYSLGTIFSLLHDVFVTLIVFSFLREVVPFPLEIDQHFIAAILTVIGFSMNDTVIVYDRIREDSHLMKGVDNATIINKAINQTLSRTVMTSLTVFLTILILFIFGGEVTRGFAFAMLIGVITGTYSSIFVAAPVLVDFAKNKPLGSEPKAKKHSANNA
;
A
#
# COMPACT_ATOMS: atom_id res chain seq x y z
N ILE A 1 -1.73 -11.24 4.38
CA ILE A 1 -1.98 -9.78 4.56
C ILE A 1 -3.07 -9.38 3.58
N ILE A 2 -4.09 -8.67 4.06
CA ILE A 2 -5.15 -8.09 3.24
C ILE A 2 -4.82 -6.61 3.06
N ASN A 3 -4.82 -6.12 1.83
CA ASN A 3 -4.64 -4.71 1.52
C ASN A 3 -6.02 -4.07 1.30
N ILE A 4 -6.31 -2.97 2.00
CA ILE A 4 -7.58 -2.25 1.92
C ILE A 4 -7.27 -0.79 1.60
N GLU A 5 -7.83 -0.29 0.51
CA GLU A 5 -7.69 1.09 0.08
C GLU A 5 -9.04 1.79 0.11
N LEU A 6 -9.13 2.88 0.87
CA LEU A 6 -10.38 3.61 1.10
C LEU A 6 -10.19 5.08 0.72
N ALA A 7 -10.93 5.54 -0.26
CA ALA A 7 -10.92 6.95 -0.67
C ALA A 7 -12.01 7.76 0.03
N GLY A 8 -11.73 9.04 0.33
CA GLY A 8 -12.72 9.99 0.83
C GLY A 8 -13.19 9.78 2.27
N ILE A 9 -12.45 9.05 3.09
CA ILE A 9 -12.78 8.79 4.49
C ILE A 9 -12.45 10.02 5.35
N SER A 10 -13.47 10.58 6.00
CA SER A 10 -13.31 11.68 6.96
C SER A 10 -13.21 11.21 8.42
N ASP A 11 -13.80 10.07 8.77
CA ASP A 11 -13.84 9.51 10.12
C ASP A 11 -12.92 8.28 10.22
N LYS A 12 -11.66 8.52 10.56
CA LYS A 12 -10.59 7.52 10.62
C LYS A 12 -10.79 6.52 11.76
N GLU A 13 -11.19 7.01 12.93
CA GLU A 13 -11.38 6.20 14.14
C GLU A 13 -12.49 5.17 13.94
N ARG A 14 -13.55 5.57 13.29
CA ARG A 14 -14.66 4.68 12.95
C ARG A 14 -14.21 3.56 12.02
N VAL A 15 -13.42 3.90 10.98
CA VAL A 15 -12.91 2.89 10.04
C VAL A 15 -11.96 1.92 10.72
N ARG A 16 -11.05 2.42 11.57
CA ARG A 16 -10.17 1.56 12.37
C ARG A 16 -10.97 0.59 13.26
N SER A 17 -11.94 1.12 13.99
CA SER A 17 -12.82 0.33 14.85
C SER A 17 -13.56 -0.74 14.04
N TYR A 18 -14.08 -0.38 12.87
CA TYR A 18 -14.80 -1.29 11.99
C TYR A 18 -13.88 -2.42 11.46
N LEU A 19 -12.68 -2.09 10.99
CA LEU A 19 -11.74 -3.06 10.43
C LEU A 19 -11.13 -4.00 11.49
N GLN A 20 -11.04 -3.54 12.74
CA GLN A 20 -10.50 -4.33 13.85
C GLN A 20 -11.58 -5.13 14.58
N SER A 21 -12.86 -4.83 14.36
CA SER A 21 -13.95 -5.60 14.96
C SER A 21 -13.90 -7.03 14.44
N THR A 22 -14.06 -7.99 15.33
CA THR A 22 -14.16 -9.41 14.91
C THR A 22 -15.54 -9.72 14.34
N ALA A 23 -16.47 -8.76 14.41
CA ALA A 23 -17.88 -8.93 14.10
C ALA A 23 -18.50 -10.14 14.84
N ASN A 24 -17.94 -10.49 16.01
CA ASN A 24 -18.43 -11.61 16.81
C ASN A 24 -19.73 -11.21 17.51
N LEU A 25 -20.81 -11.31 16.75
CA LEU A 25 -22.15 -11.08 17.24
C LEU A 25 -22.60 -12.27 18.08
N GLN A 26 -23.16 -11.99 19.26
CA GLN A 26 -23.61 -12.99 20.20
C GLN A 26 -24.91 -12.52 20.86
N PHE A 27 -25.81 -13.46 21.09
CA PHE A 27 -27.08 -13.23 21.78
C PHE A 27 -27.08 -13.99 23.10
N PHE A 28 -27.34 -13.26 24.18
CA PHE A 28 -27.31 -13.82 25.53
C PHE A 28 -28.57 -13.51 26.30
N GLU A 29 -28.98 -14.44 27.16
CA GLU A 29 -29.89 -14.12 28.27
C GLU A 29 -29.19 -13.21 29.27
N VAL A 30 -29.95 -12.42 30.02
CA VAL A 30 -29.44 -11.43 30.98
C VAL A 30 -29.98 -11.73 32.37
N TYR A 31 -29.14 -11.66 33.38
CA TYR A 31 -29.55 -11.64 34.79
C TYR A 31 -30.03 -10.23 35.11
N THR A 32 -31.25 -10.14 35.65
CA THR A 32 -31.85 -8.87 36.12
C THR A 32 -32.14 -8.95 37.61
N PHE A 33 -32.49 -7.85 38.25
CA PHE A 33 -32.91 -7.81 39.65
C PHE A 33 -34.28 -8.43 39.90
N GLU A 34 -34.93 -9.05 38.92
CA GLU A 34 -36.07 -9.96 39.12
C GLU A 34 -35.63 -11.22 39.91
N ASN A 35 -34.39 -11.68 39.70
CA ASN A 35 -33.83 -12.83 40.41
C ASN A 35 -33.30 -12.42 41.80
N LYS A 36 -33.99 -12.87 42.87
CA LYS A 36 -33.61 -12.57 44.24
C LYS A 36 -32.25 -13.16 44.64
N ASP A 37 -31.85 -14.30 44.08
CA ASP A 37 -30.54 -14.92 44.35
C ASP A 37 -29.42 -14.05 43.79
N PHE A 38 -29.65 -13.41 42.63
CA PHE A 38 -28.70 -12.49 42.05
C PHE A 38 -28.56 -11.20 42.88
N GLN A 39 -29.66 -10.66 43.44
CA GLN A 39 -29.58 -9.53 44.37
C GLN A 39 -28.73 -9.88 45.61
N THR A 40 -28.97 -11.06 46.18
CA THR A 40 -28.20 -11.55 47.33
C THR A 40 -26.71 -11.76 47.00
N ALA A 41 -26.42 -12.25 45.79
CA ALA A 41 -25.06 -12.43 45.31
C ALA A 41 -24.26 -11.12 45.19
N ILE A 42 -24.89 -10.03 44.71
CA ILE A 42 -24.27 -8.71 44.65
C ILE A 42 -23.88 -8.17 46.03
N LEU A 43 -24.80 -8.32 47.04
CA LEU A 43 -24.51 -7.90 48.39
C LEU A 43 -23.40 -8.74 49.03
N ALA A 44 -23.40 -10.05 48.77
CA ALA A 44 -22.33 -10.95 49.23
C ALA A 44 -20.98 -10.66 48.58
N ALA A 45 -20.99 -10.26 47.29
CA ALA A 45 -19.79 -9.85 46.58
C ALA A 45 -19.21 -8.52 47.12
N ASP A 46 -20.07 -7.54 47.40
CA ASP A 46 -19.64 -6.28 48.04
C ASP A 46 -18.99 -6.53 49.40
N LYS A 47 -19.59 -7.40 50.19
CA LYS A 47 -19.03 -7.79 51.49
C LYS A 47 -17.70 -8.57 51.37
N ALA A 48 -17.57 -9.42 50.35
CA ALA A 48 -16.30 -10.12 50.07
C ALA A 48 -15.16 -9.17 49.69
N ILE A 49 -15.45 -8.14 48.89
CA ILE A 49 -14.50 -7.08 48.56
C ILE A 49 -14.10 -6.27 49.78
N GLU A 50 -15.09 -5.93 50.64
CA GLU A 50 -14.82 -5.22 51.91
C GLU A 50 -13.85 -5.97 52.81
N LEU A 51 -14.04 -7.29 52.94
CA LEU A 51 -13.18 -8.17 53.75
C LEU A 51 -11.78 -8.34 53.10
N SER A 52 -11.71 -8.49 51.81
CA SER A 52 -10.45 -8.56 51.04
C SER A 52 -9.62 -7.29 51.16
N ASN A 53 -10.23 -6.11 51.03
CA ASN A 53 -9.59 -4.82 51.19
C ASN A 53 -9.13 -4.57 52.65
N ALA A 54 -9.78 -5.16 53.63
CA ALA A 54 -9.38 -5.09 55.05
C ALA A 54 -8.21 -6.04 55.38
N GLY A 55 -7.73 -6.85 54.42
CA GLY A 55 -6.65 -7.84 54.61
C GLY A 55 -7.10 -9.08 55.40
N ILE A 56 -8.40 -9.36 55.47
CA ILE A 56 -8.99 -10.49 56.25
C ILE A 56 -9.45 -11.53 55.24
N VAL A 57 -8.70 -12.61 55.13
CA VAL A 57 -9.01 -13.74 54.26
C VAL A 57 -9.96 -14.75 54.91
N ASP A 58 -10.20 -14.65 56.23
CA ASP A 58 -11.01 -15.59 56.97
C ASP A 58 -12.08 -14.92 57.85
N SER A 59 -13.34 -15.34 57.66
CA SER A 59 -14.54 -14.73 58.27
C SER A 59 -14.65 -14.90 59.81
N THR A 60 -13.69 -15.58 60.47
CA THR A 60 -13.67 -15.84 61.91
C THR A 60 -12.96 -14.77 62.75
N VAL A 61 -12.33 -13.77 62.15
CA VAL A 61 -11.49 -12.76 62.83
C VAL A 61 -12.12 -11.34 62.91
N VAL A 62 -13.40 -11.23 62.64
CA VAL A 62 -14.12 -9.93 62.51
C VAL A 62 -14.24 -9.10 63.80
N ALA A 63 -13.79 -9.57 64.95
CA ALA A 63 -14.07 -8.94 66.25
C ALA A 63 -13.08 -7.85 66.73
N LYS A 64 -11.99 -7.55 65.98
CA LYS A 64 -11.02 -6.54 66.44
C LYS A 64 -10.43 -5.72 65.28
N ILE A 65 -11.21 -4.88 64.63
CA ILE A 65 -10.69 -3.93 63.62
C ILE A 65 -10.93 -2.50 64.08
N ASP A 66 -9.85 -1.69 63.95
CA ASP A 66 -9.80 -0.25 64.21
C ASP A 66 -10.85 0.51 63.36
N THR A 67 -11.82 1.17 64.01
CA THR A 67 -12.98 1.80 63.44
C THR A 67 -12.68 2.87 62.39
N ALA A 68 -11.49 3.43 62.36
CA ALA A 68 -11.07 4.46 61.36
C ALA A 68 -10.72 3.87 59.97
N LYS A 69 -10.08 2.68 59.94
CA LYS A 69 -9.81 1.93 58.68
C LYS A 69 -11.07 1.24 58.13
N ALA A 70 -11.97 0.83 59.01
CA ALA A 70 -13.24 0.18 58.63
C ALA A 70 -14.21 1.14 57.92
N ASN A 71 -14.22 2.42 58.25
CA ASN A 71 -15.10 3.40 57.62
C ASN A 71 -14.71 3.82 56.22
N ALA A 72 -13.45 3.69 55.83
CA ALA A 72 -12.98 4.02 54.46
C ALA A 72 -13.26 2.89 53.45
N ALA A 73 -13.55 1.65 53.90
CA ALA A 73 -13.70 0.47 53.05
C ALA A 73 -15.14 -0.04 52.91
N LYS A 74 -16.13 0.60 53.54
CA LYS A 74 -17.54 0.15 53.48
C LYS A 74 -18.13 0.26 52.10
N ASN A 75 -18.80 -0.80 51.64
CA ASN A 75 -19.53 -0.90 50.40
C ASN A 75 -18.71 -0.50 49.14
N PRO A 76 -17.53 -1.11 48.89
CA PRO A 76 -16.64 -0.71 47.82
C PRO A 76 -17.24 -0.87 46.43
N LEU A 77 -18.06 -1.89 46.18
CA LEU A 77 -18.75 -2.14 44.94
C LEU A 77 -19.89 -1.09 44.70
N LEU A 78 -20.69 -0.84 45.76
CA LEU A 78 -21.79 0.11 45.72
C LEU A 78 -21.34 1.57 45.55
N ARG A 79 -20.06 1.87 45.80
CA ARG A 79 -19.49 3.23 45.55
C ARG A 79 -19.10 3.46 44.09
N ILE A 80 -18.68 2.41 43.39
CA ILE A 80 -18.21 2.49 42.01
C ILE A 80 -19.30 2.17 41.00
N VAL A 81 -20.33 1.40 41.42
CA VAL A 81 -21.47 1.04 40.58
C VAL A 81 -22.75 1.62 41.17
N GLN A 82 -23.42 2.44 40.44
CA GLN A 82 -24.77 2.92 40.72
C GLN A 82 -25.78 1.88 40.19
N PHE A 83 -26.28 1.01 41.06
CA PHE A 83 -27.22 -0.03 40.67
C PHE A 83 -28.60 0.51 40.32
N THR A 84 -29.18 -0.06 39.24
CA THR A 84 -30.54 0.30 38.79
C THR A 84 -31.60 -0.22 39.76
N GLN A 85 -32.68 0.54 39.83
CA GLN A 85 -33.86 0.15 40.63
C GLN A 85 -35.00 -0.31 39.72
N PRO A 86 -35.77 -1.33 40.05
CA PRO A 86 -36.99 -1.68 39.34
C PRO A 86 -37.98 -0.50 39.43
N TYR A 87 -38.68 -0.24 38.36
CA TYR A 87 -39.72 0.81 38.33
C TYR A 87 -41.06 0.26 37.87
N GLN A 88 -42.15 0.91 38.30
CA GLN A 88 -43.49 0.48 37.93
C GLN A 88 -43.91 1.18 36.63
N ALA A 89 -44.22 0.39 35.61
CA ALA A 89 -44.74 0.89 34.36
C ALA A 89 -46.18 1.41 34.50
N LYS A 90 -46.67 2.20 33.52
CA LYS A 90 -48.02 2.77 33.52
C LYS A 90 -49.14 1.74 33.60
N ASN A 91 -48.88 0.50 33.22
CA ASN A 91 -49.81 -0.64 33.33
C ASN A 91 -49.79 -1.36 34.72
N GLY A 92 -49.04 -0.82 35.68
CA GLY A 92 -48.92 -1.40 37.04
C GLY A 92 -47.91 -2.52 37.20
N GLN A 93 -47.28 -2.99 36.12
CA GLN A 93 -46.28 -4.03 36.17
C GLN A 93 -44.88 -3.49 36.57
N TYR A 94 -44.10 -4.27 37.34
CA TYR A 94 -42.73 -3.93 37.62
C TYR A 94 -41.86 -4.28 36.43
N VAL A 95 -41.03 -3.29 36.00
CA VAL A 95 -40.02 -3.48 34.95
C VAL A 95 -38.65 -3.55 35.62
N PHE A 96 -37.91 -4.59 35.28
CA PHE A 96 -36.55 -4.78 35.71
C PHE A 96 -35.62 -4.45 34.55
N PRO A 97 -34.84 -3.33 34.61
CA PRO A 97 -33.92 -2.99 33.55
C PRO A 97 -32.94 -4.09 33.22
N ALA A 98 -32.50 -4.17 31.96
CA ALA A 98 -31.45 -5.07 31.52
C ALA A 98 -30.07 -4.67 32.09
N GLU A 99 -29.87 -3.36 32.24
CA GLU A 99 -28.70 -2.78 32.89
C GLU A 99 -28.81 -2.99 34.39
N ILE A 100 -27.86 -3.67 34.99
CA ILE A 100 -27.82 -3.85 36.45
C ILE A 100 -27.28 -2.62 37.17
N GLY A 101 -26.56 -1.74 36.49
CA GLY A 101 -26.02 -0.51 37.06
C GLY A 101 -25.21 0.29 36.04
N TYR A 102 -24.63 1.40 36.50
CA TYR A 102 -23.79 2.28 35.77
C TYR A 102 -22.50 2.56 36.53
N THR A 103 -21.38 2.66 35.81
CA THR A 103 -20.08 2.99 36.38
C THR A 103 -19.37 4.04 35.53
N LEU A 104 -18.44 4.79 36.11
CA LEU A 104 -17.62 5.73 35.34
C LEU A 104 -16.48 4.98 34.62
N LYS A 105 -16.17 5.37 33.40
CA LYS A 105 -15.10 4.79 32.60
C LYS A 105 -13.75 4.76 33.35
N LYS A 106 -13.43 5.78 34.15
CA LYS A 106 -12.22 5.84 34.99
C LYS A 106 -12.17 4.76 36.07
N ASP A 107 -13.33 4.28 36.54
CA ASP A 107 -13.46 3.33 37.64
C ASP A 107 -13.58 1.88 37.12
N SER A 108 -13.70 1.68 35.79
CA SER A 108 -13.87 0.36 35.18
C SER A 108 -12.71 -0.60 35.45
N ALA A 109 -11.47 -0.09 35.49
CA ALA A 109 -10.29 -0.91 35.80
C ALA A 109 -10.35 -1.46 37.23
N VAL A 110 -10.77 -0.65 38.19
CA VAL A 110 -10.94 -1.07 39.61
C VAL A 110 -12.08 -2.03 39.74
N LEU A 111 -13.21 -1.79 39.04
CA LEU A 111 -14.36 -2.70 39.04
C LEU A 111 -13.97 -4.07 38.46
N ASN A 112 -13.25 -4.12 37.36
CA ASN A 112 -12.77 -5.38 36.78
C ASN A 112 -11.85 -6.13 37.74
N ALA A 113 -10.95 -5.44 38.46
CA ALA A 113 -10.10 -6.03 39.44
C ALA A 113 -10.92 -6.66 40.61
N TYR A 114 -11.95 -5.98 41.09
CA TYR A 114 -12.83 -6.50 42.12
C TYR A 114 -13.62 -7.72 41.66
N LEU A 115 -14.21 -7.67 40.46
CA LEU A 115 -14.98 -8.80 39.92
C LEU A 115 -14.10 -10.01 39.56
N ALA A 116 -12.80 -9.82 39.38
CA ALA A 116 -11.84 -10.89 39.11
C ALA A 116 -11.38 -11.65 40.38
N LEU A 117 -11.61 -11.10 41.59
CA LEU A 117 -11.23 -11.75 42.84
C LEU A 117 -11.92 -13.11 42.99
N PRO A 118 -11.21 -14.19 43.36
CA PRO A 118 -11.78 -15.52 43.51
C PRO A 118 -12.95 -15.56 44.50
N GLU A 119 -12.84 -14.83 45.62
CA GLU A 119 -13.84 -14.73 46.68
C GLU A 119 -15.13 -14.05 46.17
N VAL A 120 -15.00 -13.10 45.25
CA VAL A 120 -16.13 -12.41 44.62
C VAL A 120 -16.75 -13.29 43.53
N LYS A 121 -15.93 -13.90 42.70
CA LYS A 121 -16.38 -14.79 41.64
C LYS A 121 -17.19 -15.97 42.17
N SER A 122 -16.81 -16.51 43.34
CA SER A 122 -17.53 -17.61 44.00
C SER A 122 -18.94 -17.27 44.50
N LYS A 123 -19.31 -15.98 44.57
CA LYS A 123 -20.65 -15.52 44.98
C LYS A 123 -21.66 -15.52 43.84
N PHE A 124 -21.16 -15.54 42.58
CA PHE A 124 -22.00 -15.51 41.41
C PHE A 124 -22.14 -16.89 40.75
N PRO A 125 -23.19 -17.12 39.98
CA PRO A 125 -23.29 -18.33 39.15
C PRO A 125 -22.07 -18.49 38.23
N SER A 126 -21.63 -19.72 38.01
CA SER A 126 -20.44 -20.02 37.19
C SER A 126 -20.57 -19.56 35.74
N ASN A 127 -21.81 -19.42 35.25
CA ASN A 127 -22.14 -18.97 33.87
C ASN A 127 -22.49 -17.50 33.81
N LEU A 128 -22.14 -16.69 34.82
CA LEU A 128 -22.34 -15.24 34.80
C LEU A 128 -21.06 -14.54 34.38
N VAL A 129 -21.18 -13.62 33.43
CA VAL A 129 -20.11 -12.72 32.95
C VAL A 129 -20.62 -11.29 32.95
N PHE A 130 -19.84 -10.39 33.54
CA PHE A 130 -20.15 -8.95 33.47
C PHE A 130 -19.60 -8.36 32.20
N MET A 131 -20.43 -7.60 31.48
CA MET A 131 -20.05 -6.87 30.25
C MET A 131 -20.51 -5.43 30.33
N TYR A 132 -19.76 -4.55 29.68
CA TYR A 132 -20.10 -3.13 29.58
C TYR A 132 -20.96 -2.85 28.35
N GLY A 133 -21.87 -1.90 28.46
CA GLY A 133 -22.61 -1.34 27.34
C GLY A 133 -21.78 -0.34 26.54
N LYS A 134 -22.13 -0.17 25.27
CA LYS A 134 -21.57 0.90 24.44
C LYS A 134 -21.95 2.27 25.05
N PRO A 135 -20.99 3.20 25.25
CA PRO A 135 -21.29 4.55 25.72
C PRO A 135 -22.26 5.28 24.77
N ASP A 136 -23.15 6.09 25.32
CA ASP A 136 -24.01 6.96 24.51
C ASP A 136 -23.22 8.17 24.03
N GLU A 137 -22.80 8.14 22.77
CA GLU A 137 -22.03 9.20 22.14
C GLU A 137 -22.88 10.45 21.80
N SER A 138 -24.21 10.31 21.85
CA SER A 138 -25.14 11.43 21.55
C SER A 138 -25.27 12.43 22.69
N ASP A 139 -25.02 12.00 23.94
CA ASP A 139 -25.00 12.85 25.11
C ASP A 139 -23.59 13.10 25.62
N PRO A 140 -23.08 14.35 25.53
CA PRO A 140 -21.74 14.69 26.03
C PRO A 140 -21.50 14.35 27.51
N LYS A 141 -22.57 14.26 28.34
CA LYS A 141 -22.51 13.92 29.77
C LYS A 141 -22.47 12.42 29.99
N ALA A 142 -22.96 11.63 29.04
CA ALA A 142 -23.00 10.15 29.13
C ALA A 142 -21.76 9.48 28.53
N LYS A 143 -20.87 10.19 27.87
CA LYS A 143 -19.63 9.62 27.24
C LYS A 143 -18.71 8.88 28.21
N ASP A 144 -18.69 9.31 29.47
CA ASP A 144 -17.83 8.74 30.50
C ASP A 144 -18.58 7.74 31.42
N VAL A 145 -19.85 7.44 31.10
CA VAL A 145 -20.68 6.50 31.85
C VAL A 145 -20.82 5.19 31.07
N LEU A 146 -20.52 4.07 31.71
CA LEU A 146 -20.65 2.73 31.15
C LEU A 146 -21.82 2.02 31.84
N ALA A 147 -22.80 1.53 31.08
CA ALA A 147 -23.81 0.64 31.57
C ALA A 147 -23.17 -0.75 31.86
N LEU A 148 -23.56 -1.38 32.96
CA LEU A 148 -23.08 -2.71 33.34
C LEU A 148 -24.21 -3.73 33.19
N TYR A 149 -23.91 -4.82 32.50
CA TYR A 149 -24.83 -5.93 32.27
C TYR A 149 -24.29 -7.22 32.90
N ALA A 150 -25.20 -8.04 33.42
CA ALA A 150 -24.90 -9.39 33.92
C ALA A 150 -25.38 -10.42 32.91
N ILE A 151 -24.47 -10.89 32.09
CA ILE A 151 -24.71 -11.78 30.95
C ILE A 151 -24.70 -13.23 31.39
N LYS A 152 -25.65 -14.03 30.89
CA LYS A 152 -25.74 -15.46 31.15
C LYS A 152 -25.18 -16.23 29.98
N THR A 153 -24.05 -16.92 30.19
CA THR A 153 -23.41 -17.77 29.19
C THR A 153 -23.87 -19.23 29.32
N LEU A 154 -23.55 -20.04 28.32
CA LEU A 154 -23.58 -21.51 28.49
C LEU A 154 -22.45 -21.96 29.44
N GLU A 155 -22.49 -23.21 29.88
CA GLU A 155 -21.46 -23.76 30.79
C GLU A 155 -20.03 -23.70 30.23
N ASN A 156 -19.90 -23.73 28.89
CA ASN A 156 -18.64 -23.58 28.17
C ASN A 156 -18.23 -22.13 27.94
N GLY A 157 -18.98 -21.15 28.45
CA GLY A 157 -18.72 -19.70 28.28
C GLY A 157 -19.17 -19.12 26.95
N LEU A 158 -19.80 -19.94 26.08
CA LEU A 158 -20.26 -19.48 24.74
C LEU A 158 -21.67 -18.87 24.83
N ALA A 159 -22.06 -18.18 23.77
CA ALA A 159 -23.41 -17.67 23.56
C ALA A 159 -24.40 -18.80 23.22
N GLU A 160 -25.68 -18.59 23.54
CA GLU A 160 -26.75 -19.52 23.11
C GLU A 160 -26.99 -19.42 21.59
N LEU A 161 -26.79 -18.25 21.02
CA LEU A 161 -26.84 -18.01 19.56
C LEU A 161 -25.69 -17.09 19.13
N GLU A 162 -24.96 -17.49 18.09
CA GLU A 162 -23.87 -16.72 17.50
C GLU A 162 -24.30 -16.09 16.15
N GLY A 163 -23.60 -15.05 15.73
CA GLY A 163 -23.89 -14.28 14.51
C GLY A 163 -23.73 -15.05 13.20
N ASP A 164 -23.04 -16.18 13.22
CA ASP A 164 -22.89 -17.08 12.06
C ASP A 164 -24.24 -17.55 11.48
N HIS A 165 -25.31 -17.46 12.30
CA HIS A 165 -26.68 -17.81 11.94
C HIS A 165 -27.50 -16.61 11.45
N VAL A 166 -26.93 -15.41 11.34
CA VAL A 166 -27.57 -14.25 10.71
C VAL A 166 -27.37 -14.34 9.20
N ALA A 167 -28.44 -14.56 8.46
CA ALA A 167 -28.40 -14.71 7.01
C ALA A 167 -28.28 -13.37 6.28
N ASN A 168 -28.97 -12.34 6.75
CA ASN A 168 -28.85 -10.96 6.30
C ASN A 168 -29.29 -9.95 7.36
N ALA A 169 -28.80 -8.72 7.24
CA ALA A 169 -29.23 -7.62 8.07
C ALA A 169 -29.24 -6.31 7.27
N ALA A 170 -30.20 -5.46 7.54
CA ALA A 170 -30.32 -4.16 6.87
C ALA A 170 -30.87 -3.11 7.84
N GLN A 171 -30.45 -1.85 7.63
CA GLN A 171 -31.08 -0.72 8.31
C GLN A 171 -32.52 -0.56 7.79
N ASP A 172 -33.45 -0.33 8.70
CA ASP A 172 -34.88 -0.18 8.44
C ASP A 172 -35.46 0.90 9.39
N PHE A 173 -36.76 1.10 9.34
CA PHE A 173 -37.50 1.94 10.30
C PHE A 173 -38.56 1.10 11.02
N ASP A 174 -38.74 1.39 12.30
CA ASP A 174 -39.83 0.77 13.06
C ASP A 174 -41.21 1.40 12.68
N GLU A 175 -42.28 0.80 13.18
CA GLU A 175 -43.65 1.28 12.94
C GLU A 175 -43.91 2.74 13.38
N ARG A 176 -43.02 3.30 14.18
CA ARG A 176 -43.06 4.68 14.69
C ARG A 176 -42.11 5.60 13.91
N GLY A 177 -41.48 5.11 12.82
CA GLY A 177 -40.55 5.87 12.01
C GLY A 177 -39.17 6.07 12.66
N LYS A 178 -38.83 5.37 13.75
CA LYS A 178 -37.49 5.42 14.32
C LYS A 178 -36.58 4.46 13.61
N VAL A 179 -35.30 4.80 13.57
CA VAL A 179 -34.26 3.95 12.97
C VAL A 179 -34.18 2.62 13.71
N ALA A 180 -34.21 1.53 12.96
CA ALA A 180 -34.13 0.16 13.46
C ALA A 180 -33.24 -0.67 12.53
N ILE A 181 -32.92 -1.88 12.96
CA ILE A 181 -32.14 -2.84 12.17
C ILE A 181 -32.99 -4.10 12.00
N LYS A 182 -33.26 -4.45 10.77
CA LYS A 182 -33.94 -5.68 10.43
C LYS A 182 -32.91 -6.79 10.22
N MET A 183 -33.18 -7.95 10.75
CA MET A 183 -32.29 -9.10 10.76
C MET A 183 -33.08 -10.38 10.48
N ASN A 184 -32.52 -11.25 9.62
CA ASN A 184 -33.08 -12.57 9.30
C ASN A 184 -32.07 -13.64 9.66
N MET A 185 -32.57 -14.72 10.30
CA MET A 185 -31.76 -15.89 10.66
C MET A 185 -31.82 -16.96 9.58
N ASP A 186 -30.80 -17.79 9.50
CA ASP A 186 -30.83 -19.05 8.74
C ASP A 186 -31.78 -20.08 9.40
N LYS A 187 -31.90 -21.26 8.84
CA LYS A 187 -32.82 -22.32 9.37
C LYS A 187 -32.44 -22.78 10.78
N ILE A 188 -31.14 -22.88 11.06
CA ILE A 188 -30.63 -23.33 12.37
C ILE A 188 -30.84 -22.21 13.40
N GLY A 189 -30.40 -20.99 13.05
CA GLY A 189 -30.60 -19.81 13.87
C GLY A 189 -32.06 -19.52 14.19
N THR A 190 -32.96 -19.70 13.19
CA THR A 190 -34.40 -19.56 13.42
C THR A 190 -34.92 -20.48 14.53
N SER A 191 -34.47 -21.75 14.54
CA SER A 191 -34.89 -22.71 15.58
C SER A 191 -34.36 -22.34 16.98
N ILE A 192 -33.09 -21.94 17.06
CA ILE A 192 -32.47 -21.50 18.34
C ILE A 192 -33.10 -20.21 18.80
N TRP A 193 -33.31 -19.26 17.94
CA TRP A 193 -33.89 -17.95 18.23
C TRP A 193 -35.35 -18.08 18.68
N ALA A 194 -36.13 -18.91 18.01
CA ALA A 194 -37.51 -19.21 18.43
C ALA A 194 -37.57 -19.77 19.85
N LYS A 195 -36.68 -20.72 20.21
CA LYS A 195 -36.58 -21.28 21.54
C LYS A 195 -36.16 -20.24 22.59
N MET A 196 -35.15 -19.44 22.26
CA MET A 196 -34.60 -18.40 23.13
C MET A 196 -35.61 -17.30 23.40
N THR A 197 -36.30 -16.79 22.34
CA THR A 197 -37.32 -15.75 22.48
C THR A 197 -38.56 -16.25 23.19
N SER A 198 -39.02 -17.50 22.92
CA SER A 198 -40.16 -18.10 23.62
C SER A 198 -39.92 -18.22 25.12
N LYS A 199 -38.68 -18.55 25.55
CA LYS A 199 -38.30 -18.67 26.98
C LYS A 199 -38.21 -17.32 27.68
N ASN A 200 -37.92 -16.25 26.91
CA ASN A 200 -37.61 -14.92 27.43
C ASN A 200 -38.68 -13.85 27.09
N VAL A 201 -39.93 -14.24 26.82
CA VAL A 201 -41.02 -13.26 26.61
C VAL A 201 -41.15 -12.37 27.86
N GLY A 202 -41.12 -11.04 27.63
CA GLY A 202 -41.13 -10.03 28.69
C GLY A 202 -39.75 -9.77 29.32
N LYS A 203 -38.69 -10.52 28.96
CA LYS A 203 -37.34 -10.38 29.49
C LYS A 203 -36.38 -9.88 28.43
N PRO A 204 -35.27 -9.22 28.84
CA PRO A 204 -34.28 -8.71 27.89
C PRO A 204 -33.38 -9.85 27.35
N ILE A 205 -33.00 -9.71 26.09
CA ILE A 205 -31.92 -10.46 25.46
C ILE A 205 -30.84 -9.47 25.06
N ALA A 206 -29.61 -9.68 25.52
CA ALA A 206 -28.48 -8.83 25.18
C ALA A 206 -27.93 -9.19 23.80
N ILE A 207 -27.72 -8.17 23.01
CA ILE A 207 -27.04 -8.22 21.71
C ILE A 207 -25.61 -7.70 21.95
N VAL A 208 -24.66 -8.61 21.92
CA VAL A 208 -23.26 -8.35 22.25
C VAL A 208 -22.44 -8.44 20.97
N LEU A 209 -21.55 -7.49 20.77
CA LEU A 209 -20.57 -7.48 19.70
C LEU A 209 -19.18 -7.25 20.33
N ASP A 210 -18.27 -8.20 20.12
CA ASP A 210 -16.90 -8.12 20.64
C ASP A 210 -16.81 -7.83 22.15
N ASN A 211 -17.64 -8.51 22.96
CA ASN A 211 -17.78 -8.36 24.42
C ASN A 211 -18.33 -6.99 24.89
N ILE A 212 -18.91 -6.20 23.99
CA ILE A 212 -19.60 -4.96 24.32
C ILE A 212 -21.09 -5.14 24.05
N VAL A 213 -21.94 -4.83 25.02
CA VAL A 213 -23.40 -4.86 24.85
C VAL A 213 -23.85 -3.63 24.05
N TYR A 214 -24.36 -3.88 22.85
CA TYR A 214 -24.87 -2.81 21.98
C TYR A 214 -26.32 -2.44 22.30
N SER A 215 -27.11 -3.44 22.68
CA SER A 215 -28.51 -3.27 23.06
C SER A 215 -28.97 -4.49 23.86
N ALA A 216 -29.98 -4.31 24.67
CA ALA A 216 -30.65 -5.41 25.38
C ALA A 216 -32.17 -5.22 25.38
N PRO A 217 -32.84 -5.33 24.19
CA PRO A 217 -34.27 -5.14 24.09
C PRO A 217 -35.06 -6.25 24.81
N ASN A 218 -36.22 -5.87 25.36
CA ASN A 218 -37.17 -6.85 25.86
C ASN A 218 -37.85 -7.59 24.69
N VAL A 219 -38.03 -8.89 24.86
CA VAL A 219 -38.77 -9.74 23.92
C VAL A 219 -40.26 -9.48 24.12
N ASN A 220 -40.92 -8.90 23.12
CA ASN A 220 -42.36 -8.67 23.19
C ASN A 220 -43.14 -9.98 23.01
N ASP A 221 -42.81 -10.75 21.99
CA ASP A 221 -43.44 -12.00 21.60
C ASP A 221 -42.39 -13.01 21.14
N ALA A 222 -42.78 -14.32 21.16
CA ALA A 222 -41.91 -15.37 20.64
C ALA A 222 -41.72 -15.22 19.12
N ILE A 223 -40.47 -15.17 18.66
CA ILE A 223 -40.11 -14.96 17.25
C ILE A 223 -39.82 -16.30 16.61
N THR A 224 -40.82 -16.88 15.94
CA THR A 224 -40.72 -18.21 15.33
C THR A 224 -40.32 -18.19 13.85
N THR A 225 -40.35 -17.02 13.20
CA THR A 225 -40.04 -16.87 11.76
C THR A 225 -38.59 -16.60 11.45
N GLY A 226 -37.75 -16.33 12.46
CA GLY A 226 -36.38 -15.92 12.31
C GLY A 226 -36.19 -14.46 11.87
N ASN A 227 -37.27 -13.75 11.57
CA ASN A 227 -37.24 -12.34 11.22
C ASN A 227 -37.33 -11.50 12.49
N SER A 228 -36.38 -10.64 12.72
CA SER A 228 -36.28 -9.80 13.92
C SER A 228 -35.99 -8.37 13.58
N GLN A 229 -36.50 -7.47 14.41
CA GLN A 229 -36.21 -6.05 14.31
C GLN A 229 -35.59 -5.58 15.63
N ILE A 230 -34.40 -5.02 15.56
CA ILE A 230 -33.69 -4.45 16.68
C ILE A 230 -34.02 -2.95 16.72
N SER A 231 -34.82 -2.55 17.68
CA SER A 231 -35.17 -1.16 17.91
C SER A 231 -34.33 -0.57 19.04
N GLY A 232 -33.89 0.66 18.90
CA GLY A 232 -33.07 1.35 19.89
C GLY A 232 -32.91 2.82 19.55
N ASN A 233 -32.09 3.53 20.34
CA ASN A 233 -31.76 4.92 20.05
C ASN A 233 -30.58 5.03 19.10
N TYR A 234 -30.74 4.52 17.88
CA TYR A 234 -29.69 4.53 16.87
C TYR A 234 -29.76 5.78 15.99
N SER A 235 -28.58 6.35 15.66
CA SER A 235 -28.49 7.22 14.49
C SER A 235 -28.60 6.37 13.22
N LEU A 236 -29.03 6.98 12.11
CA LEU A 236 -29.09 6.30 10.81
C LEU A 236 -27.74 5.63 10.46
N LYS A 237 -26.66 6.35 10.71
CA LYS A 237 -25.29 5.92 10.44
C LYS A 237 -24.88 4.73 11.31
N THR A 238 -25.18 4.78 12.61
CA THR A 238 -24.87 3.68 13.55
C THR A 238 -25.66 2.42 13.20
N ALA A 239 -26.91 2.56 12.77
CA ALA A 239 -27.73 1.43 12.35
C ALA A 239 -27.22 0.79 11.04
N GLN A 240 -26.78 1.61 10.09
CA GLN A 240 -26.15 1.10 8.86
C GLN A 240 -24.86 0.34 9.14
N ASP A 241 -23.98 0.90 9.98
CA ASP A 241 -22.73 0.24 10.37
C ASP A 241 -23.01 -1.10 11.06
N LEU A 242 -23.94 -1.12 12.03
CA LEU A 242 -24.28 -2.34 12.74
C LEU A 242 -24.92 -3.38 11.80
N ALA A 243 -25.80 -2.96 10.89
CA ALA A 243 -26.35 -3.86 9.88
C ALA A 243 -25.27 -4.48 9.00
N GLN A 244 -24.29 -3.71 8.52
CA GLN A 244 -23.17 -4.21 7.73
C GLN A 244 -22.28 -5.19 8.51
N ILE A 245 -22.04 -4.90 9.80
CA ILE A 245 -21.28 -5.82 10.67
C ILE A 245 -22.05 -7.14 10.84
N LEU A 246 -23.35 -7.08 11.07
CA LEU A 246 -24.22 -8.25 11.21
C LEU A 246 -24.26 -9.10 9.92
N GLU A 247 -24.28 -8.45 8.77
CA GLU A 247 -24.32 -9.11 7.46
C GLU A 247 -22.97 -9.73 7.07
N SER A 248 -21.85 -9.11 7.46
CA SER A 248 -20.50 -9.61 7.12
C SER A 248 -20.12 -10.88 7.87
N GLY A 249 -20.83 -11.22 8.94
CA GLY A 249 -20.58 -12.42 9.75
C GLY A 249 -19.29 -12.35 10.57
N LYS A 250 -19.04 -13.42 11.33
CA LYS A 250 -17.88 -13.54 12.22
C LYS A 250 -16.58 -13.78 11.44
N LEU A 251 -15.59 -12.95 11.67
CA LEU A 251 -14.24 -13.25 11.19
C LEU A 251 -13.65 -14.46 11.94
N PRO A 252 -13.01 -15.42 11.22
CA PRO A 252 -12.42 -16.60 11.87
C PRO A 252 -11.31 -16.26 12.86
N ALA A 253 -10.70 -15.08 12.72
CA ALA A 253 -9.71 -14.53 13.64
C ALA A 253 -9.78 -13.00 13.64
N PRO A 254 -9.45 -12.33 14.77
CA PRO A 254 -9.42 -10.87 14.81
C PRO A 254 -8.41 -10.30 13.82
N ALA A 255 -8.85 -9.35 13.01
CA ALA A 255 -7.96 -8.62 12.11
C ALA A 255 -7.12 -7.61 12.90
N LYS A 256 -5.83 -7.52 12.60
CA LYS A 256 -4.91 -6.56 13.20
C LYS A 256 -4.37 -5.63 12.13
N ILE A 257 -4.51 -4.34 12.34
CA ILE A 257 -3.87 -3.34 11.47
C ILE A 257 -2.36 -3.38 11.73
N VAL A 258 -1.60 -3.86 10.75
CA VAL A 258 -0.15 -4.03 10.83
C VAL A 258 0.62 -2.89 10.17
N ALA A 259 -0.01 -2.24 9.19
CA ALA A 259 0.47 -1.03 8.56
C ALA A 259 -0.73 -0.15 8.19
N GLU A 260 -0.57 1.15 8.31
CA GLU A 260 -1.59 2.14 7.97
C GLU A 260 -0.92 3.36 7.36
N GLN A 261 -1.50 3.86 6.26
CA GLN A 261 -1.10 5.11 5.64
C GLN A 261 -2.31 6.00 5.44
N GLN A 262 -2.20 7.24 5.83
CA GLN A 262 -3.24 8.25 5.66
C GLN A 262 -2.64 9.45 4.93
N VAL A 263 -3.36 9.96 3.94
CA VAL A 263 -2.99 11.15 3.18
C VAL A 263 -4.06 12.20 3.40
N GLY A 264 -3.66 13.37 3.87
CA GLY A 264 -4.56 14.49 4.10
C GLY A 264 -5.15 15.05 2.79
N PRO A 265 -6.32 15.71 2.85
CA PRO A 265 -7.00 16.21 1.66
C PRO A 265 -6.16 17.19 0.83
N THR A 266 -5.38 18.03 1.47
CA THR A 266 -4.52 19.03 0.83
C THR A 266 -3.37 18.39 0.06
N LEU A 267 -2.67 17.42 0.65
CA LEU A 267 -1.59 16.69 -0.01
C LEU A 267 -2.16 15.78 -1.11
N GLY A 268 -3.34 15.18 -0.88
CA GLY A 268 -4.03 14.38 -1.89
C GLY A 268 -4.39 15.22 -3.12
N ALA A 269 -5.01 16.39 -2.93
CA ALA A 269 -5.35 17.33 -4.00
C ALA A 269 -4.11 17.82 -4.75
N ALA A 270 -3.04 18.20 -4.03
CA ALA A 270 -1.78 18.62 -4.63
C ALA A 270 -1.13 17.50 -5.45
N SER A 271 -1.15 16.25 -4.95
CA SER A 271 -0.61 15.09 -5.66
C SER A 271 -1.39 14.76 -6.94
N ILE A 272 -2.73 14.87 -6.90
CA ILE A 272 -3.59 14.67 -8.08
C ILE A 272 -3.31 15.77 -9.11
N GLN A 273 -3.26 17.03 -8.69
CA GLN A 273 -3.00 18.15 -9.58
C GLN A 273 -1.59 18.08 -10.19
N GLY A 274 -0.57 17.82 -9.38
CA GLY A 274 0.81 17.67 -9.83
C GLY A 274 0.96 16.48 -10.78
N GLY A 275 0.39 15.34 -10.44
CA GLY A 275 0.38 14.16 -11.28
C GLY A 275 -0.34 14.36 -12.62
N ALA A 276 -1.51 15.00 -12.62
CA ALA A 276 -2.24 15.33 -13.85
C ALA A 276 -1.48 16.32 -14.74
N MET A 277 -0.83 17.32 -14.12
CA MET A 277 0.03 18.27 -14.83
C MET A 277 1.24 17.56 -15.44
N ALA A 278 1.94 16.73 -14.66
CA ALA A 278 3.07 15.95 -15.16
C ALA A 278 2.64 15.02 -16.31
N PHE A 279 1.50 14.34 -16.19
CA PHE A 279 0.94 13.50 -17.24
C PHE A 279 0.66 14.29 -18.52
N GLY A 280 -0.04 15.44 -18.43
CA GLY A 280 -0.38 16.27 -19.59
C GLY A 280 0.86 16.84 -20.28
N ILE A 281 1.83 17.36 -19.50
CA ILE A 281 3.09 17.91 -20.07
C ILE A 281 3.92 16.79 -20.68
N ALA A 282 4.07 15.63 -20.01
CA ALA A 282 4.81 14.49 -20.55
C ALA A 282 4.19 14.00 -21.87
N PHE A 283 2.86 13.88 -21.91
CA PHE A 283 2.15 13.52 -23.13
C PHE A 283 2.45 14.50 -24.28
N LEU A 284 2.33 15.80 -24.05
CA LEU A 284 2.59 16.82 -25.08
C LEU A 284 4.05 16.84 -25.55
N VAL A 285 4.99 16.67 -24.62
CA VAL A 285 6.43 16.65 -24.96
C VAL A 285 6.76 15.42 -25.80
N ILE A 286 6.29 14.24 -25.40
CA ILE A 286 6.53 13.02 -26.17
C ILE A 286 5.81 13.05 -27.53
N PHE A 287 4.56 13.54 -27.54
CA PHE A 287 3.80 13.73 -28.76
C PHE A 287 4.56 14.62 -29.77
N ALA A 288 5.08 15.76 -29.31
CA ALA A 288 5.90 16.69 -30.15
C ALA A 288 7.22 16.03 -30.54
N LEU A 289 7.91 15.35 -29.64
CA LEU A 289 9.17 14.66 -29.92
C LEU A 289 9.03 13.66 -31.07
N MET A 290 7.95 12.83 -31.03
CA MET A 290 7.69 11.83 -32.06
C MET A 290 7.47 12.48 -33.45
N LEU A 291 6.77 13.61 -33.53
CA LEU A 291 6.59 14.35 -34.79
C LEU A 291 7.90 15.01 -35.28
N ILE A 292 8.63 15.64 -34.34
CA ILE A 292 9.91 16.34 -34.69
C ILE A 292 10.95 15.33 -35.16
N TYR A 293 10.98 14.12 -34.62
CA TYR A 293 12.00 13.14 -34.95
C TYR A 293 11.59 12.19 -36.09
N PHE A 294 10.35 11.67 -36.09
CA PHE A 294 9.85 10.69 -37.07
C PHE A 294 8.91 11.26 -38.13
N ASN A 295 8.76 12.59 -38.22
CA ASN A 295 7.95 13.27 -39.20
C ASN A 295 6.49 12.73 -39.21
N THR A 296 5.93 12.46 -40.39
CA THR A 296 4.56 11.93 -40.52
C THR A 296 4.41 10.52 -39.95
N GLY A 297 5.49 9.71 -39.85
CA GLY A 297 5.49 8.45 -39.12
C GLY A 297 5.18 8.62 -37.63
N GLY A 298 5.54 9.77 -37.05
CA GLY A 298 5.22 10.11 -35.66
C GLY A 298 3.72 10.14 -35.35
N TRP A 299 2.85 10.43 -36.31
CA TRP A 299 1.39 10.36 -36.13
C TRP A 299 0.91 8.94 -35.78
N VAL A 300 1.52 7.94 -36.41
CA VAL A 300 1.16 6.53 -36.13
C VAL A 300 1.51 6.18 -34.67
N ALA A 301 2.70 6.57 -34.22
CA ALA A 301 3.11 6.36 -32.83
C ALA A 301 2.22 7.12 -31.83
N ASN A 302 1.84 8.35 -32.18
CA ASN A 302 0.99 9.18 -31.32
C ASN A 302 -0.45 8.63 -31.24
N ILE A 303 -1.01 8.11 -32.31
CA ILE A 303 -2.31 7.42 -32.27
C ILE A 303 -2.21 6.15 -31.41
N ALA A 304 -1.15 5.36 -31.59
CA ALA A 304 -0.91 4.18 -30.76
C ALA A 304 -0.76 4.54 -29.27
N LEU A 305 -0.09 5.66 -28.94
CA LEU A 305 0.05 6.18 -27.59
C LEU A 305 -1.30 6.59 -27.00
N ILE A 306 -2.12 7.35 -27.74
CA ILE A 306 -3.45 7.77 -27.28
C ILE A 306 -4.32 6.53 -26.96
N LEU A 307 -4.32 5.54 -27.84
CA LEU A 307 -5.09 4.30 -27.63
C LEU A 307 -4.53 3.48 -26.46
N ASN A 308 -3.22 3.42 -26.30
CA ASN A 308 -2.61 2.76 -25.13
C ASN A 308 -3.08 3.39 -23.82
N LEU A 309 -3.03 4.72 -23.71
CA LEU A 309 -3.47 5.43 -22.51
C LEU A 309 -4.97 5.28 -22.27
N LEU A 310 -5.79 5.40 -23.31
CA LEU A 310 -7.24 5.21 -23.22
C LEU A 310 -7.59 3.81 -22.71
N PHE A 311 -6.96 2.78 -23.26
CA PHE A 311 -7.19 1.40 -22.84
C PHE A 311 -6.64 1.13 -21.44
N THR A 312 -5.47 1.69 -21.08
CA THR A 312 -4.90 1.55 -19.73
C THR A 312 -5.86 2.11 -18.69
N ILE A 313 -6.32 3.35 -18.87
CA ILE A 313 -7.28 3.99 -17.96
C ILE A 313 -8.61 3.22 -17.95
N GLY A 314 -9.09 2.79 -19.12
CA GLY A 314 -10.31 2.00 -19.24
C GLY A 314 -10.26 0.67 -18.49
N ILE A 315 -9.16 -0.08 -18.59
CA ILE A 315 -8.98 -1.35 -17.87
C ILE A 315 -8.85 -1.12 -16.36
N LEU A 316 -8.05 -0.13 -15.94
CA LEU A 316 -7.92 0.20 -14.51
C LEU A 316 -9.27 0.57 -13.90
N SER A 317 -10.07 1.38 -14.61
CA SER A 317 -11.42 1.77 -14.17
C SER A 317 -12.39 0.58 -14.16
N ALA A 318 -12.38 -0.27 -15.18
CA ALA A 318 -13.27 -1.42 -15.27
C ALA A 318 -12.99 -2.49 -14.20
N LEU A 319 -11.74 -2.64 -13.79
CA LEU A 319 -11.32 -3.55 -12.72
C LEU A 319 -11.43 -2.94 -11.32
N GLY A 320 -11.83 -1.68 -11.20
CA GLY A 320 -11.98 -0.99 -9.91
C GLY A 320 -10.67 -0.72 -9.18
N PHE A 321 -9.54 -0.66 -9.88
CA PHE A 321 -8.26 -0.34 -9.24
C PHE A 321 -8.20 1.12 -8.79
N THR A 322 -7.76 1.33 -7.56
CA THR A 322 -7.53 2.67 -7.02
C THR A 322 -6.28 3.28 -7.65
N LEU A 323 -6.41 4.49 -8.20
CA LEU A 323 -5.27 5.23 -8.75
C LEU A 323 -4.52 5.95 -7.63
N THR A 324 -3.43 5.35 -7.16
CA THR A 324 -2.54 5.92 -6.16
C THR A 324 -1.55 6.92 -6.76
N ALA A 325 -0.89 7.77 -5.96
CA ALA A 325 0.14 8.69 -6.46
C ALA A 325 1.29 7.96 -7.20
N PRO A 326 1.82 6.83 -6.71
CA PRO A 326 2.72 5.99 -7.49
C PRO A 326 2.08 5.37 -8.75
N GLY A 327 0.78 5.06 -8.70
CA GLY A 327 0.03 4.60 -9.89
C GLY A 327 0.00 5.66 -10.98
N ILE A 328 -0.18 6.94 -10.63
CA ILE A 328 -0.06 8.07 -11.58
C ILE A 328 1.37 8.14 -12.13
N ALA A 329 2.39 7.98 -11.29
CA ALA A 329 3.77 7.93 -11.74
C ALA A 329 4.00 6.78 -12.74
N GLY A 330 3.39 5.62 -12.52
CA GLY A 330 3.36 4.50 -13.45
C GLY A 330 2.71 4.85 -14.81
N LEU A 331 1.60 5.60 -14.79
CA LEU A 331 0.96 6.09 -16.03
C LEU A 331 1.89 7.05 -16.79
N VAL A 332 2.53 8.00 -16.10
CA VAL A 332 3.49 8.93 -16.72
C VAL A 332 4.68 8.18 -17.33
N LEU A 333 5.22 7.20 -16.61
CA LEU A 333 6.29 6.34 -17.10
C LEU A 333 5.85 5.53 -18.33
N THR A 334 4.61 5.04 -18.32
CA THR A 334 4.03 4.29 -19.45
C THR A 334 3.99 5.13 -20.73
N ILE A 335 3.82 6.47 -20.66
CA ILE A 335 3.91 7.35 -21.84
C ILE A 335 5.27 7.21 -22.53
N GLY A 336 6.37 7.24 -21.76
CA GLY A 336 7.72 7.06 -22.29
C GLY A 336 7.92 5.67 -22.91
N MET A 337 7.53 4.61 -22.18
CA MET A 337 7.71 3.24 -22.63
C MET A 337 6.78 2.83 -23.77
N ALA A 338 5.57 3.40 -23.86
CA ALA A 338 4.61 3.06 -24.91
C ALA A 338 5.08 3.44 -26.32
N VAL A 339 5.90 4.49 -26.44
CA VAL A 339 6.47 4.89 -27.73
C VAL A 339 7.71 4.10 -28.10
N ASP A 340 8.38 3.43 -27.15
CA ASP A 340 9.61 2.65 -27.41
C ASP A 340 9.42 1.57 -28.46
N THR A 341 8.28 0.88 -28.44
CA THR A 341 7.91 -0.10 -29.48
C THR A 341 7.98 0.52 -30.87
N ASN A 342 7.39 1.71 -31.04
CA ASN A 342 7.38 2.40 -32.31
C ASN A 342 8.75 2.98 -32.67
N VAL A 343 9.52 3.46 -31.68
CA VAL A 343 10.90 3.93 -31.89
C VAL A 343 11.75 2.78 -32.46
N ILE A 344 11.72 1.60 -31.86
CA ILE A 344 12.47 0.42 -32.32
C ILE A 344 12.07 0.04 -33.76
N ILE A 345 10.77 0.03 -34.06
CA ILE A 345 10.24 -0.32 -35.38
C ILE A 345 10.64 0.73 -36.42
N PHE A 346 10.45 2.03 -36.11
CA PHE A 346 10.70 3.12 -37.04
C PHE A 346 12.20 3.30 -37.32
N GLU A 347 13.07 3.15 -36.33
CA GLU A 347 14.51 3.15 -36.56
C GLU A 347 14.92 1.98 -37.47
N ARG A 348 14.30 0.83 -37.38
CA ARG A 348 14.56 -0.29 -38.29
C ARG A 348 14.02 0.01 -39.70
N ILE A 349 12.84 0.61 -39.82
CA ILE A 349 12.32 1.06 -41.14
C ILE A 349 13.29 2.08 -41.76
N LYS A 350 13.80 3.08 -41.00
CA LYS A 350 14.78 4.02 -41.44
C LYS A 350 16.07 3.34 -41.95
N GLU A 351 16.54 2.33 -41.22
CA GLU A 351 17.72 1.54 -41.64
C GLU A 351 17.47 0.84 -42.98
N GLU A 352 16.32 0.19 -43.15
CA GLU A 352 16.00 -0.53 -44.41
C GLU A 352 15.76 0.44 -45.57
N LEU A 353 15.20 1.64 -45.34
CA LEU A 353 15.08 2.70 -46.34
C LEU A 353 16.46 3.24 -46.73
N THR A 354 17.38 3.39 -45.79
CA THR A 354 18.76 3.85 -46.07
C THR A 354 19.53 2.86 -46.92
N LYS A 355 19.18 1.54 -46.84
CA LYS A 355 19.74 0.49 -47.72
C LYS A 355 19.13 0.50 -49.12
N GLY A 356 18.24 1.44 -49.45
CA GLY A 356 17.64 1.59 -50.78
C GLY A 356 16.42 0.72 -51.06
N LYS A 357 15.81 0.10 -50.05
CA LYS A 357 14.58 -0.68 -50.23
C LYS A 357 13.37 0.24 -50.53
N SER A 358 12.40 -0.29 -51.28
CA SER A 358 11.12 0.36 -51.44
C SER A 358 10.40 0.57 -50.10
N TYR A 359 9.53 1.57 -49.98
CA TYR A 359 8.80 1.85 -48.75
C TYR A 359 8.01 0.65 -48.23
N GLN A 360 7.29 -0.04 -49.12
CA GLN A 360 6.51 -1.22 -48.77
C GLN A 360 7.39 -2.34 -48.18
N LEU A 361 8.51 -2.64 -48.83
CA LEU A 361 9.45 -3.65 -48.37
C LEU A 361 10.16 -3.24 -47.08
N ALA A 362 10.56 -1.96 -46.97
CA ALA A 362 11.20 -1.44 -45.77
C ALA A 362 10.27 -1.45 -44.55
N VAL A 363 8.98 -1.14 -44.72
CA VAL A 363 7.98 -1.24 -43.67
C VAL A 363 7.77 -2.72 -43.25
N ALA A 364 7.56 -3.61 -44.23
CA ALA A 364 7.35 -5.04 -43.94
C ALA A 364 8.55 -5.65 -43.21
N ASP A 365 9.78 -5.37 -43.68
CA ASP A 365 11.02 -5.86 -43.05
C ASP A 365 11.26 -5.18 -41.69
N GLY A 366 10.95 -3.90 -41.56
CA GLY A 366 11.05 -3.14 -40.32
C GLY A 366 10.24 -3.79 -39.19
N TYR A 367 8.95 -4.03 -39.41
CA TYR A 367 8.10 -4.72 -38.43
C TYR A 367 8.58 -6.16 -38.16
N LYS A 368 8.90 -6.92 -39.21
CA LYS A 368 9.32 -8.32 -39.07
C LYS A 368 10.62 -8.47 -38.27
N ARG A 369 11.62 -7.63 -38.54
CA ARG A 369 12.94 -7.71 -37.90
C ARG A 369 12.96 -7.06 -36.50
N SER A 370 12.05 -6.13 -36.21
CA SER A 370 11.93 -5.51 -34.88
C SER A 370 11.11 -6.35 -33.91
N MET A 371 10.37 -7.35 -34.37
CA MET A 371 9.50 -8.15 -33.50
C MET A 371 10.26 -8.78 -32.33
N SER A 372 11.43 -9.37 -32.59
CA SER A 372 12.22 -10.01 -31.54
C SER A 372 12.77 -9.02 -30.50
N PRO A 373 13.46 -7.93 -30.88
CA PRO A 373 13.91 -6.92 -29.90
C PRO A 373 12.76 -6.29 -29.12
N VAL A 374 11.62 -6.02 -29.74
CA VAL A 374 10.45 -5.45 -29.07
C VAL A 374 9.89 -6.42 -28.02
N LEU A 375 9.71 -7.70 -28.38
CA LEU A 375 9.23 -8.71 -27.42
C LEU A 375 10.21 -8.90 -26.26
N ASP A 376 11.51 -8.98 -26.56
CA ASP A 376 12.55 -9.16 -25.54
C ASP A 376 12.54 -8.00 -24.53
N ALA A 377 12.44 -6.76 -25.01
CA ALA A 377 12.38 -5.56 -24.20
C ALA A 377 11.15 -5.56 -23.25
N HIS A 378 9.98 -5.91 -23.79
CA HIS A 378 8.76 -5.95 -23.01
C HIS A 378 8.72 -7.13 -22.02
N VAL A 379 9.29 -8.28 -22.38
CA VAL A 379 9.38 -9.43 -21.47
C VAL A 379 10.26 -9.11 -20.27
N THR A 380 11.39 -8.43 -20.45
CA THR A 380 12.28 -8.08 -19.33
C THR A 380 11.63 -7.08 -18.37
N THR A 381 10.98 -6.04 -18.90
CA THR A 381 10.25 -5.06 -18.06
C THR A 381 9.01 -5.66 -17.42
N LEU A 382 8.27 -6.53 -18.11
CA LEU A 382 7.12 -7.23 -17.57
C LEU A 382 7.52 -8.17 -16.43
N LEU A 383 8.65 -8.86 -16.57
CA LEU A 383 9.18 -9.75 -15.54
C LEU A 383 9.44 -9.01 -14.22
N THR A 384 10.11 -7.86 -14.30
CA THR A 384 10.37 -7.03 -13.10
C THR A 384 9.09 -6.44 -12.52
N ALA A 385 8.14 -6.04 -13.36
CA ALA A 385 6.84 -5.53 -12.92
C ALA A 385 5.99 -6.61 -12.23
N ILE A 386 6.02 -7.87 -12.71
CA ILE A 386 5.34 -9.01 -12.05
C ILE A 386 5.99 -9.31 -10.70
N ILE A 387 7.32 -9.31 -10.62
CA ILE A 387 8.03 -9.50 -9.35
C ILE A 387 7.66 -8.39 -8.38
N LEU A 388 7.63 -7.15 -8.84
CA LEU A 388 7.20 -6.00 -8.04
C LEU A 388 5.74 -6.14 -7.57
N ALA A 389 4.83 -6.62 -8.41
CA ALA A 389 3.44 -6.87 -8.03
C ALA A 389 3.30 -7.98 -6.97
N TYR A 390 4.16 -9.00 -7.03
CA TYR A 390 4.13 -10.11 -6.07
C TYR A 390 4.67 -9.72 -4.68
N PHE A 391 5.71 -8.91 -4.63
CA PHE A 391 6.35 -8.48 -3.38
C PHE A 391 5.88 -7.11 -2.89
N GLY A 392 5.29 -6.28 -3.76
CA GLY A 392 4.80 -4.94 -3.42
C GLY A 392 3.52 -4.97 -2.59
N LEU A 393 3.41 -4.02 -1.68
CA LEU A 393 2.21 -3.80 -0.86
C LEU A 393 1.72 -2.36 -1.05
N GLY A 394 0.43 -2.14 -0.79
CA GLY A 394 -0.18 -0.81 -0.83
C GLY A 394 0.09 -0.03 -2.13
N PRO A 395 0.56 1.21 -2.04
CA PRO A 395 0.75 2.09 -3.21
C PRO A 395 1.68 1.54 -4.28
N VAL A 396 2.67 0.71 -3.91
CA VAL A 396 3.62 0.10 -4.86
C VAL A 396 2.95 -0.97 -5.71
N LEU A 397 1.97 -1.70 -5.16
CA LEU A 397 1.16 -2.64 -5.93
C LEU A 397 0.36 -1.91 -7.03
N GLY A 398 -0.21 -0.73 -6.72
CA GLY A 398 -0.90 0.12 -7.70
C GLY A 398 0.02 0.56 -8.84
N PHE A 399 1.27 0.94 -8.53
CA PHE A 399 2.29 1.24 -9.54
C PHE A 399 2.59 0.03 -10.43
N ALA A 400 2.88 -1.14 -9.83
CA ALA A 400 3.21 -2.36 -10.57
C ALA A 400 2.05 -2.81 -11.47
N THR A 401 0.82 -2.74 -10.99
CA THR A 401 -0.39 -3.10 -11.75
C THR A 401 -0.56 -2.19 -12.96
N THR A 402 -0.42 -0.86 -12.77
CA THR A 402 -0.48 0.12 -13.86
C THR A 402 0.60 -0.14 -14.90
N GLN A 403 1.81 -0.47 -14.45
CA GLN A 403 2.94 -0.78 -15.34
C GLN A 403 2.70 -2.07 -16.14
N ILE A 404 2.22 -3.15 -15.52
CA ILE A 404 1.89 -4.41 -16.20
C ILE A 404 0.87 -4.19 -17.31
N ILE A 405 -0.24 -3.51 -16.99
CA ILE A 405 -1.30 -3.21 -17.96
C ILE A 405 -0.74 -2.34 -19.10
N GLY A 406 0.01 -1.28 -18.77
CA GLY A 406 0.62 -0.38 -19.74
C GLY A 406 1.59 -1.08 -20.69
N ILE A 407 2.43 -1.99 -20.19
CA ILE A 407 3.37 -2.76 -21.00
C ILE A 407 2.63 -3.72 -21.96
N LEU A 408 1.63 -4.44 -21.47
CA LEU A 408 0.83 -5.34 -22.32
C LEU A 408 0.09 -4.59 -23.43
N LEU A 409 -0.49 -3.44 -23.09
CA LEU A 409 -1.16 -2.59 -24.06
C LEU A 409 -0.17 -1.88 -25.02
N SER A 410 1.06 -1.60 -24.58
CA SER A 410 2.12 -1.09 -25.43
C SER A 410 2.47 -2.09 -26.54
N LEU A 411 2.55 -3.37 -26.25
CA LEU A 411 2.71 -4.40 -27.26
C LEU A 411 1.53 -4.43 -28.25
N PHE A 412 0.32 -4.38 -27.73
CA PHE A 412 -0.88 -4.39 -28.57
C PHE A 412 -0.95 -3.14 -29.47
N CYS A 413 -0.89 -1.95 -28.90
CA CYS A 413 -1.01 -0.69 -29.64
C CYS A 413 0.22 -0.41 -30.50
N GLY A 414 1.42 -0.63 -29.96
CA GLY A 414 2.69 -0.36 -30.64
C GLY A 414 2.98 -1.30 -31.81
N ILE A 415 2.51 -2.54 -31.76
CA ILE A 415 2.72 -3.50 -32.87
C ILE A 415 1.49 -3.60 -33.75
N LEU A 416 0.34 -4.03 -33.20
CA LEU A 416 -0.82 -4.38 -34.03
C LEU A 416 -1.53 -3.15 -34.56
N VAL A 417 -1.84 -2.17 -33.71
CA VAL A 417 -2.54 -0.96 -34.12
C VAL A 417 -1.66 -0.11 -35.04
N SER A 418 -0.39 0.09 -34.67
CA SER A 418 0.54 0.87 -35.50
C SER A 418 0.74 0.23 -36.88
N ARG A 419 0.85 -1.09 -36.94
CA ARG A 419 0.94 -1.83 -38.20
C ARG A 419 -0.33 -1.70 -39.02
N LEU A 420 -1.50 -1.88 -38.44
CA LEU A 420 -2.79 -1.74 -39.12
C LEU A 420 -2.91 -0.35 -39.78
N ILE A 421 -2.60 0.72 -39.05
CA ILE A 421 -2.65 2.09 -39.58
C ILE A 421 -1.65 2.25 -40.75
N THR A 422 -0.44 1.73 -40.55
CA THR A 422 0.63 1.83 -41.58
C THR A 422 0.25 1.03 -42.84
N ASP A 423 -0.26 -0.19 -42.71
CA ASP A 423 -0.66 -1.05 -43.81
C ASP A 423 -1.85 -0.45 -44.58
N ILE A 424 -2.89 0.08 -43.89
CA ILE A 424 -4.04 0.77 -44.53
C ILE A 424 -3.59 1.99 -45.30
N TYR A 425 -2.64 2.77 -44.78
CA TYR A 425 -2.13 3.98 -45.45
C TYR A 425 -1.27 3.63 -46.68
N THR A 426 -0.40 2.63 -46.52
CA THR A 426 0.51 2.16 -47.57
C THR A 426 -0.24 1.44 -48.70
N SER A 427 -1.32 0.72 -48.43
CA SER A 427 -2.15 0.06 -49.41
C SER A 427 -2.81 1.04 -50.40
N LYS A 428 -2.95 2.33 -50.03
CA LYS A 428 -3.46 3.40 -50.86
C LYS A 428 -2.35 4.12 -51.65
N ASN A 429 -1.19 3.50 -51.83
CA ASN A 429 0.02 4.09 -52.45
C ASN A 429 0.48 5.42 -51.79
N ARG A 430 0.19 5.54 -50.47
CA ARG A 430 0.67 6.66 -49.67
C ARG A 430 1.75 6.15 -48.71
N HIS A 431 2.75 7.03 -48.42
CA HIS A 431 3.88 6.63 -47.57
C HIS A 431 4.07 7.62 -46.44
N PHE A 432 4.24 7.12 -45.21
CA PHE A 432 4.68 7.93 -44.09
C PHE A 432 6.16 8.27 -44.26
N GLN A 433 6.52 9.49 -43.97
CA GLN A 433 7.93 9.89 -43.91
C GLN A 433 8.47 9.65 -42.51
N TYR A 434 9.60 8.94 -42.40
CA TYR A 434 10.25 8.62 -41.14
C TYR A 434 11.49 9.48 -40.87
N PHE A 435 11.84 10.42 -41.74
CA PHE A 435 12.97 11.31 -41.60
C PHE A 435 12.53 12.77 -41.55
N THR A 436 13.15 13.52 -40.64
CA THR A 436 13.18 14.96 -40.62
C THR A 436 14.59 15.46 -40.99
N ALA A 437 14.76 16.77 -41.17
CA ALA A 437 16.10 17.37 -41.38
C ALA A 437 17.00 17.04 -40.15
N ILE A 438 16.45 17.08 -38.95
CA ILE A 438 17.16 16.76 -37.69
C ILE A 438 17.54 15.29 -37.66
N SER A 439 16.58 14.38 -37.80
CA SER A 439 16.81 12.93 -37.64
C SER A 439 17.67 12.32 -38.74
N ARG A 440 17.84 12.99 -39.88
CA ARG A 440 18.81 12.60 -40.93
C ARG A 440 20.26 12.89 -40.55
N GLY A 441 20.49 13.95 -39.74
CA GLY A 441 21.84 14.37 -39.32
C GLY A 441 22.33 13.69 -38.06
N VAL A 442 21.42 13.34 -37.17
CA VAL A 442 21.78 12.75 -35.89
C VAL A 442 22.40 11.35 -36.07
N PHE A 443 23.62 11.17 -35.57
CA PHE A 443 24.42 9.95 -35.65
C PHE A 443 24.63 9.33 -37.04
N LYS A 444 24.38 10.05 -38.13
CA LYS A 444 24.52 9.52 -39.49
C LYS A 444 25.90 8.92 -39.78
N ASN A 445 26.95 9.56 -39.24
CA ASN A 445 28.34 9.16 -39.42
C ASN A 445 28.99 8.77 -38.09
N ALA A 446 28.18 8.23 -37.13
CA ALA A 446 28.72 7.80 -35.85
C ALA A 446 29.75 6.68 -36.05
N ASN A 447 30.98 6.96 -35.68
CA ASN A 447 32.09 6.00 -35.68
C ASN A 447 32.92 6.20 -34.41
N PHE A 448 32.21 6.16 -33.26
CA PHE A 448 32.86 6.30 -31.98
C PHE A 448 33.58 5.02 -31.60
N LYS A 449 34.74 5.14 -30.98
CA LYS A 449 35.60 4.02 -30.59
C LYS A 449 35.31 3.55 -29.19
N PHE A 450 34.07 3.16 -28.93
CA PHE A 450 33.58 2.77 -27.58
C PHE A 450 34.45 1.70 -26.95
N ILE A 451 34.82 0.67 -27.68
CA ILE A 451 35.59 -0.47 -27.18
C ILE A 451 37.04 -0.11 -26.85
N GLU A 452 37.63 0.88 -27.52
CA GLU A 452 38.97 1.38 -27.19
C GLU A 452 39.01 2.04 -25.80
N PHE A 453 37.89 2.71 -25.40
CA PHE A 453 37.76 3.38 -24.12
C PHE A 453 37.38 2.41 -22.96
N ARG A 454 37.19 1.11 -23.21
CA ARG A 454 36.73 0.16 -22.19
C ARG A 454 37.62 0.11 -20.93
N LYS A 455 38.93 0.37 -21.04
CA LYS A 455 39.84 0.41 -19.89
C LYS A 455 39.45 1.53 -18.91
N TYR A 456 39.12 2.69 -19.42
CA TYR A 456 38.63 3.81 -18.60
C TYR A 456 37.26 3.50 -17.98
N ALA A 457 36.38 2.87 -18.76
CA ALA A 457 35.08 2.42 -18.25
C ALA A 457 35.23 1.39 -17.11
N TYR A 458 36.19 0.46 -17.21
CA TYR A 458 36.45 -0.50 -16.11
C TYR A 458 36.99 0.19 -14.86
N VAL A 459 37.86 1.19 -14.99
CA VAL A 459 38.33 1.98 -13.84
C VAL A 459 37.15 2.70 -13.20
N LEU A 460 36.28 3.33 -13.98
CA LEU A 460 35.08 3.98 -13.47
C LEU A 460 34.13 2.95 -12.79
N SER A 461 33.89 1.81 -13.42
CA SER A 461 33.06 0.75 -12.82
C SER A 461 33.67 0.17 -11.54
N LEU A 462 35.01 0.11 -11.44
CA LEU A 462 35.67 -0.25 -10.20
C LEU A 462 35.44 0.80 -9.09
N VAL A 463 35.53 2.09 -9.44
CA VAL A 463 35.21 3.17 -8.49
C VAL A 463 33.74 3.09 -8.05
N VAL A 464 32.81 2.81 -8.96
CA VAL A 464 31.40 2.58 -8.65
C VAL A 464 31.23 1.37 -7.72
N LEU A 465 31.93 0.27 -7.98
CA LEU A 465 31.87 -0.91 -7.09
C LEU A 465 32.38 -0.58 -5.68
N ILE A 466 33.52 0.09 -5.57
CA ILE A 466 34.08 0.51 -4.28
C ILE A 466 33.13 1.50 -3.59
N GLY A 467 32.60 2.50 -4.31
CA GLY A 467 31.63 3.44 -3.79
C GLY A 467 30.33 2.77 -3.35
N GLY A 468 29.84 1.79 -4.13
CA GLY A 468 28.67 1.00 -3.78
C GLY A 468 28.85 0.19 -2.49
N ILE A 469 30.02 -0.41 -2.30
CA ILE A 469 30.36 -1.08 -1.03
C ILE A 469 30.48 -0.04 0.09
N ALA A 470 31.12 1.09 -0.15
CA ALA A 470 31.29 2.16 0.83
C ALA A 470 29.94 2.77 1.28
N SER A 471 28.92 2.77 0.40
CA SER A 471 27.59 3.28 0.75
C SER A 471 26.92 2.46 1.87
N PHE A 472 27.20 1.15 1.97
CA PHE A 472 26.70 0.34 3.08
C PHE A 472 27.36 0.70 4.43
N PHE A 473 28.61 1.16 4.42
CA PHE A 473 29.28 1.64 5.63
C PHE A 473 28.87 3.07 6.00
N ASN A 474 28.59 3.91 5.00
CA ASN A 474 28.06 5.26 5.22
C ASN A 474 26.62 5.27 5.73
N GLY A 475 25.89 4.17 5.46
CA GLY A 475 24.49 3.99 5.82
C GLY A 475 23.52 4.68 4.87
N PHE A 476 22.24 4.42 5.12
CA PHE A 476 21.12 4.93 4.34
C PHE A 476 20.06 5.50 5.28
N ASP A 477 19.30 6.44 4.77
CA ASP A 477 18.08 6.89 5.43
C ASP A 477 16.96 5.92 5.09
N GLU A 478 16.51 5.17 6.08
CA GLU A 478 15.37 4.25 5.90
C GLU A 478 14.05 5.01 6.05
N GLY A 479 13.12 4.75 5.14
CA GLY A 479 11.72 5.16 5.29
C GLY A 479 11.04 4.38 6.42
N VAL A 480 9.89 4.88 6.88
CA VAL A 480 9.15 4.25 8.00
C VAL A 480 8.74 2.81 7.74
N GLU A 481 8.56 2.43 6.46
CA GLU A 481 8.27 1.05 6.06
C GLU A 481 9.41 0.10 6.43
N PHE A 482 10.65 0.56 6.40
CA PHE A 482 11.83 -0.25 6.71
C PHE A 482 12.35 0.00 8.12
N ALA A 483 12.31 1.24 8.62
CA ALA A 483 12.68 1.53 9.99
C ALA A 483 11.68 1.01 11.02
N GLY A 484 10.41 0.90 10.63
CA GLY A 484 9.29 0.71 11.54
C GLY A 484 9.02 1.97 12.37
N GLY A 485 7.80 2.15 12.85
CA GLY A 485 7.46 3.33 13.63
C GLY A 485 6.23 4.07 13.12
N ARG A 486 6.13 5.33 13.53
CA ARG A 486 5.14 6.29 13.05
C ARG A 486 5.83 7.47 12.41
N SER A 487 5.37 7.87 11.24
CA SER A 487 5.84 9.04 10.51
C SER A 487 4.69 10.02 10.29
N PHE A 488 4.95 11.29 10.54
CA PHE A 488 4.00 12.38 10.38
C PHE A 488 4.62 13.47 9.52
N THR A 489 3.96 13.81 8.41
CA THR A 489 4.34 14.98 7.61
C THR A 489 3.49 16.16 8.04
N VAL A 490 4.12 17.21 8.54
CA VAL A 490 3.45 18.42 9.05
C VAL A 490 3.94 19.62 8.28
N LYS A 491 3.00 20.43 7.79
CA LYS A 491 3.25 21.68 7.09
C LYS A 491 2.85 22.85 7.98
N PHE A 492 3.75 23.81 8.12
CA PHE A 492 3.55 25.02 8.92
C PHE A 492 3.37 26.24 8.02
N ASP A 493 2.77 27.31 8.55
CA ASP A 493 2.64 28.58 7.84
C ASP A 493 3.99 29.29 7.64
N LYS A 494 4.95 29.01 8.53
CA LYS A 494 6.27 29.63 8.53
C LYS A 494 7.36 28.55 8.59
N THR A 495 8.57 28.94 8.19
CA THR A 495 9.76 28.11 8.37
C THR A 495 9.98 27.83 9.86
N VAL A 496 10.21 26.56 10.20
CA VAL A 496 10.45 26.10 11.57
C VAL A 496 11.92 25.73 11.78
N ASN A 497 12.40 25.93 13.02
CA ASN A 497 13.71 25.49 13.43
C ASN A 497 13.65 24.02 13.87
N ILE A 498 14.30 23.13 13.13
CA ILE A 498 14.28 21.68 13.37
C ILE A 498 14.78 21.32 14.78
N GLU A 499 15.81 22.00 15.27
CA GLU A 499 16.39 21.73 16.61
C GLU A 499 15.41 22.10 17.73
N GLU A 500 14.68 23.19 17.58
CA GLU A 500 13.64 23.58 18.54
C GLU A 500 12.49 22.57 18.54
N VAL A 501 12.00 22.18 17.33
CA VAL A 501 10.97 21.15 17.19
C VAL A 501 11.43 19.82 17.79
N ARG A 502 12.68 19.42 17.54
CA ARG A 502 13.25 18.17 18.10
C ARG A 502 13.27 18.20 19.63
N ASN A 503 13.68 19.32 20.23
CA ASN A 503 13.72 19.46 21.68
C ASN A 503 12.33 19.48 22.29
N ASP A 504 11.37 20.17 21.68
CA ASP A 504 9.98 20.22 22.15
C ASP A 504 9.33 18.84 22.07
N LEU A 505 9.53 18.10 20.98
CA LEU A 505 9.02 16.74 20.83
C LEU A 505 9.74 15.73 21.73
N LYS A 506 11.05 15.88 21.97
CA LYS A 506 11.78 15.05 22.93
C LYS A 506 11.21 15.20 24.34
N ALA A 507 10.82 16.42 24.72
CA ALA A 507 10.22 16.67 26.05
C ALA A 507 8.86 15.96 26.20
N VAL A 508 8.14 15.71 25.12
CA VAL A 508 6.80 15.09 25.15
C VAL A 508 6.86 13.58 24.96
N PHE A 509 7.70 13.07 24.06
CA PHE A 509 7.86 11.63 23.78
C PHE A 509 8.84 10.94 24.72
N GLY A 510 9.72 11.69 25.41
CA GLY A 510 10.81 11.13 26.21
C GLY A 510 12.02 10.67 25.39
N GLU A 511 11.88 10.55 24.07
CA GLU A 511 12.96 10.26 23.11
C GLU A 511 12.95 11.27 21.97
N ALA A 512 14.10 11.52 21.35
CA ALA A 512 14.20 12.46 20.24
C ALA A 512 13.70 11.79 18.94
N PRO A 513 12.68 12.34 18.27
CA PRO A 513 12.26 11.83 16.98
C PRO A 513 13.28 12.18 15.88
N ILE A 514 13.25 11.42 14.80
CA ILE A 514 13.97 11.78 13.57
C ILE A 514 13.13 12.82 12.84
N ILE A 515 13.73 13.98 12.54
CA ILE A 515 13.05 15.07 11.84
C ILE A 515 13.84 15.43 10.60
N LYS A 516 13.15 15.46 9.45
CA LYS A 516 13.70 15.83 8.15
C LYS A 516 12.86 16.93 7.51
N THR A 517 13.48 17.85 6.79
CA THR A 517 12.74 18.79 5.94
C THR A 517 12.23 18.08 4.69
N VAL A 518 11.02 18.45 4.28
CA VAL A 518 10.39 17.91 3.08
C VAL A 518 10.09 19.08 2.17
N ASP A 519 10.70 19.11 0.98
CA ASP A 519 10.54 20.08 -0.11
C ASP A 519 10.75 21.55 0.27
N THR A 520 9.99 22.06 1.20
CA THR A 520 10.05 23.46 1.66
C THR A 520 10.48 23.55 3.12
N LYS A 521 11.14 24.63 3.52
CA LYS A 521 11.60 24.82 4.91
C LYS A 521 10.47 24.93 5.95
N ASN A 522 9.22 24.98 5.51
CA ASN A 522 8.05 25.00 6.38
C ASN A 522 7.30 23.66 6.43
N GLN A 523 7.86 22.60 5.85
CA GLN A 523 7.29 21.26 5.92
C GLN A 523 8.34 20.28 6.43
N ILE A 524 7.97 19.50 7.43
CA ILE A 524 8.85 18.50 8.05
C ILE A 524 8.18 17.14 8.15
N ASN A 525 8.98 16.10 8.04
CA ASN A 525 8.62 14.74 8.37
C ASN A 525 9.21 14.39 9.74
N ILE A 526 8.37 13.86 10.61
CA ILE A 526 8.68 13.51 11.99
C ILE A 526 8.47 12.01 12.15
N THR A 527 9.53 11.24 12.37
CA THR A 527 9.46 9.80 12.58
C THR A 527 9.81 9.45 14.03
N THR A 528 8.96 8.65 14.68
CA THR A 528 9.13 8.19 16.06
C THR A 528 8.78 6.73 16.23
N SER A 529 9.50 6.03 17.11
CA SER A 529 9.21 4.67 17.56
C SER A 529 8.36 4.62 18.85
N TYR A 530 8.01 5.79 19.40
CA TYR A 530 7.29 5.91 20.65
C TYR A 530 6.02 5.08 20.67
N LYS A 531 5.88 4.20 21.67
CA LYS A 531 4.75 3.28 21.86
C LYS A 531 4.36 2.45 20.62
N ILE A 532 5.30 2.14 19.72
CA ILE A 532 4.98 1.39 18.50
C ILE A 532 4.58 -0.07 18.78
N LYS A 533 5.07 -0.64 19.89
CA LYS A 533 4.78 -2.02 20.33
C LYS A 533 3.50 -2.12 21.16
N ASP A 534 3.00 -1.01 21.69
CA ASP A 534 1.82 -0.97 22.53
C ASP A 534 0.57 -1.26 21.69
N GLN A 535 -0.27 -2.15 22.21
CA GLN A 535 -1.51 -2.56 21.56
C GLN A 535 -2.69 -2.00 22.36
N GLY A 536 -3.43 -1.11 21.75
CA GLY A 536 -4.64 -0.52 22.34
C GLY A 536 -5.28 0.44 21.34
N ASN A 537 -6.60 0.48 21.31
CA ASN A 537 -7.34 1.29 20.35
C ASN A 537 -7.07 2.81 20.50
N ASN A 538 -6.60 3.25 21.68
CA ASN A 538 -6.37 4.66 21.98
C ASN A 538 -4.90 5.09 21.87
N VAL A 539 -3.95 4.15 21.63
CA VAL A 539 -2.51 4.47 21.62
C VAL A 539 -2.16 5.43 20.49
N ASP A 540 -2.74 5.24 19.32
CA ASP A 540 -2.46 6.11 18.17
C ASP A 540 -2.96 7.53 18.42
N GLN A 541 -4.15 7.68 19.00
CA GLN A 541 -4.72 8.98 19.37
C GLN A 541 -3.91 9.67 20.48
N GLU A 542 -3.40 8.91 21.44
CA GLU A 542 -2.49 9.42 22.47
C GLU A 542 -1.21 9.98 21.84
N VAL A 543 -0.57 9.24 20.93
CA VAL A 543 0.66 9.67 20.26
C VAL A 543 0.41 10.92 19.41
N GLU A 544 -0.70 10.98 18.68
CA GLU A 544 -1.08 12.16 17.88
C GLU A 544 -1.37 13.38 18.76
N SER A 545 -2.02 13.19 19.91
CA SER A 545 -2.27 14.27 20.89
C SER A 545 -0.97 14.80 21.50
N LEU A 546 0.00 13.92 21.77
CA LEU A 546 1.32 14.29 22.23
C LEU A 546 2.11 15.02 21.15
N LEU A 547 2.01 14.59 19.89
CA LEU A 547 2.61 15.28 18.74
C LEU A 547 2.06 16.71 18.63
N PHE A 548 0.74 16.87 18.65
CA PHE A 548 0.10 18.19 18.63
C PHE A 548 0.57 19.08 19.78
N LYS A 549 0.63 18.52 21.00
CA LYS A 549 1.13 19.25 22.18
C LYS A 549 2.57 19.69 22.00
N GLY A 550 3.45 18.84 21.47
CA GLY A 550 4.85 19.15 21.21
C GLY A 550 5.04 20.21 20.12
N LEU A 551 4.14 20.27 19.15
CA LEU A 551 4.19 21.25 18.06
C LEU A 551 3.43 22.56 18.33
N SER A 552 2.74 22.67 19.46
CA SER A 552 1.86 23.80 19.77
C SER A 552 2.54 25.18 19.71
N LYS A 553 3.83 25.28 19.94
CA LYS A 553 4.61 26.52 19.86
C LYS A 553 4.86 26.99 18.44
N GLN A 554 4.88 26.07 17.48
CA GLN A 554 5.16 26.32 16.07
C GLN A 554 3.89 26.55 15.26
N LEU A 555 2.72 26.24 15.84
CA LEU A 555 1.40 26.44 15.27
C LEU A 555 0.86 27.83 15.66
N PRO A 556 -0.08 28.40 14.88
CA PRO A 556 -0.77 29.63 15.26
C PRO A 556 -1.46 29.51 16.64
N ALA A 557 -1.48 30.59 17.39
CA ALA A 557 -2.12 30.61 18.70
C ALA A 557 -3.63 30.31 18.58
N GLY A 558 -4.10 29.32 19.35
CA GLY A 558 -5.51 28.92 19.33
C GLY A 558 -5.87 27.83 18.33
N THR A 559 -4.89 27.27 17.58
CA THR A 559 -5.13 26.12 16.70
C THR A 559 -5.70 24.95 17.52
N SER A 560 -6.86 24.44 17.10
CA SER A 560 -7.47 23.26 17.70
C SER A 560 -6.83 21.97 17.19
N TYR A 561 -6.97 20.85 17.94
CA TYR A 561 -6.50 19.54 17.48
C TYR A 561 -7.13 19.14 16.13
N LYS A 562 -8.43 19.44 15.94
CA LYS A 562 -9.13 19.15 14.69
C LYS A 562 -8.53 19.93 13.52
N GLU A 563 -8.25 21.20 13.72
CA GLU A 563 -7.62 22.05 12.69
C GLU A 563 -6.20 21.58 12.38
N PHE A 564 -5.43 21.18 13.40
CA PHE A 564 -4.12 20.55 13.20
C PHE A 564 -4.22 19.28 12.34
N ASP A 565 -5.16 18.38 12.65
CA ASP A 565 -5.38 17.13 11.93
C ASP A 565 -5.80 17.34 10.47
N GLU A 566 -6.65 18.34 10.19
CA GLU A 566 -7.20 18.59 8.86
C GLU A 566 -6.32 19.46 7.97
N GLN A 567 -5.60 20.45 8.53
CA GLN A 567 -4.89 21.47 7.75
C GLN A 567 -3.37 21.33 7.81
N TYR A 568 -2.80 21.05 8.98
CA TYR A 568 -1.35 21.03 9.19
C TYR A 568 -0.75 19.64 9.03
N LYS A 569 -1.40 18.59 9.52
CA LYS A 569 -0.97 17.20 9.34
C LYS A 569 -1.31 16.71 7.95
N GLN A 570 -0.34 16.71 7.04
CA GLN A 570 -0.52 16.35 5.63
C GLN A 570 -0.56 14.85 5.38
N GLN A 571 0.24 14.09 6.12
CA GLN A 571 0.34 12.64 5.98
C GLN A 571 0.69 11.99 7.31
N GLN A 572 0.19 10.79 7.49
CA GLN A 572 0.54 9.91 8.60
C GLN A 572 0.76 8.50 8.07
N GLN A 573 1.79 7.84 8.60
CA GLN A 573 2.08 6.45 8.29
C GLN A 573 2.51 5.72 9.55
N LYS A 574 2.05 4.49 9.71
CA LYS A 574 2.39 3.59 10.81
C LYS A 574 2.76 2.23 10.25
N VAL A 575 3.88 1.70 10.68
CA VAL A 575 4.33 0.35 10.31
C VAL A 575 4.86 -0.35 11.55
N LEU A 576 4.33 -1.53 11.85
CA LEU A 576 4.85 -2.32 12.96
C LEU A 576 6.23 -2.91 12.63
N PRO A 577 7.15 -3.04 13.60
CA PRO A 577 8.50 -3.57 13.37
C PRO A 577 8.52 -4.95 12.70
N SER A 578 7.58 -5.84 13.06
CA SER A 578 7.48 -7.17 12.43
C SER A 578 7.20 -7.09 10.92
N ILE A 579 6.40 -6.12 10.49
CA ILE A 579 6.09 -5.90 9.08
C ILE A 579 7.26 -5.22 8.37
N SER A 580 7.93 -4.30 9.05
CA SER A 580 9.15 -3.67 8.54
C SER A 580 10.22 -4.71 8.20
N ASP A 581 10.46 -5.68 9.08
CA ASP A 581 11.40 -6.76 8.83
C ASP A 581 10.96 -7.64 7.64
N ASP A 582 9.67 -7.96 7.53
CA ASP A 582 9.11 -8.71 6.40
C ASP A 582 9.25 -7.93 5.08
N LEU A 583 9.03 -6.61 5.10
CA LEU A 583 9.20 -5.75 3.93
C LEU A 583 10.66 -5.67 3.47
N LYS A 584 11.61 -5.54 4.39
CA LYS A 584 13.06 -5.58 4.09
C LYS A 584 13.46 -6.91 3.45
N ALA A 585 13.04 -8.02 4.07
CA ALA A 585 13.29 -9.35 3.53
C ALA A 585 12.62 -9.54 2.16
N GLY A 586 11.41 -9.06 1.98
CA GLY A 586 10.67 -9.08 0.71
C GLY A 586 11.39 -8.29 -0.38
N ALA A 587 11.82 -7.05 -0.10
CA ALA A 587 12.55 -6.19 -1.02
C ALA A 587 13.88 -6.82 -1.47
N THR A 588 14.63 -7.39 -0.54
CA THR A 588 15.88 -8.10 -0.85
C THR A 588 15.63 -9.31 -1.74
N LYS A 589 14.63 -10.14 -1.41
CA LYS A 589 14.22 -11.29 -2.23
C LYS A 589 13.76 -10.86 -3.61
N ALA A 590 12.94 -9.81 -3.72
CA ALA A 590 12.45 -9.29 -5.00
C ALA A 590 13.60 -8.88 -5.92
N THR A 591 14.56 -8.12 -5.40
CA THR A 591 15.73 -7.68 -6.15
C THR A 591 16.59 -8.87 -6.61
N LEU A 592 16.85 -9.84 -5.72
CA LEU A 592 17.60 -11.02 -6.05
C LEU A 592 16.88 -11.89 -7.10
N PHE A 593 15.58 -12.11 -6.94
CA PHE A 593 14.80 -12.86 -7.92
C PHE A 593 14.74 -12.15 -9.28
N ALA A 594 14.65 -10.83 -9.31
CA ALA A 594 14.69 -10.06 -10.55
C ALA A 594 16.03 -10.26 -11.29
N LEU A 595 17.15 -10.14 -10.58
CA LEU A 595 18.48 -10.38 -11.17
C LEU A 595 18.63 -11.79 -11.69
N ILE A 596 18.23 -12.81 -10.92
CA ILE A 596 18.30 -14.21 -11.33
C ILE A 596 17.39 -14.48 -12.53
N ALA A 597 16.16 -14.01 -12.51
CA ALA A 597 15.17 -14.24 -13.56
C ALA A 597 15.60 -13.59 -14.88
N ILE A 598 16.14 -12.38 -14.82
CA ILE A 598 16.69 -11.68 -16.01
C ILE A 598 17.94 -12.42 -16.53
N CYS A 599 18.86 -12.81 -15.64
CA CYS A 599 20.02 -13.57 -16.01
C CYS A 599 19.64 -14.88 -16.75
N LEU A 600 18.69 -15.61 -16.21
CA LEU A 600 18.17 -16.83 -16.80
C LEU A 600 17.47 -16.56 -18.15
N TYR A 601 16.66 -15.51 -18.22
CA TYR A 601 16.02 -15.10 -19.46
C TYR A 601 17.05 -14.81 -20.57
N ILE A 602 18.08 -14.03 -20.27
CA ILE A 602 19.16 -13.70 -21.22
C ILE A 602 19.94 -14.94 -21.62
N PHE A 603 20.22 -15.85 -20.66
CA PHE A 603 20.88 -17.11 -20.97
C PHE A 603 20.05 -17.97 -21.95
N ILE A 604 18.77 -18.13 -21.72
CA ILE A 604 17.87 -18.90 -22.59
C ILE A 604 17.76 -18.22 -23.97
N ARG A 605 17.65 -16.89 -23.97
CA ARG A 605 17.42 -16.10 -25.17
C ARG A 605 18.63 -16.06 -26.12
N PHE A 606 19.82 -15.87 -25.58
CA PHE A 606 21.05 -15.78 -26.36
C PHE A 606 21.86 -17.09 -26.41
N ARG A 607 21.54 -18.04 -25.51
CA ARG A 607 22.22 -19.37 -25.41
C ARG A 607 23.73 -19.26 -25.23
N ASP A 608 24.18 -18.21 -24.55
CA ASP A 608 25.58 -17.94 -24.30
C ASP A 608 25.71 -17.18 -22.98
N TRP A 609 26.41 -17.81 -22.01
CA TRP A 609 26.57 -17.29 -20.65
C TRP A 609 27.26 -15.92 -20.58
N ARG A 610 28.03 -15.56 -21.60
CA ARG A 610 28.77 -14.28 -21.68
C ARG A 610 27.81 -13.11 -21.70
N TYR A 611 26.69 -13.23 -22.42
CA TYR A 611 25.62 -12.20 -22.45
C TYR A 611 24.99 -12.04 -21.04
N SER A 612 24.73 -13.14 -20.35
CA SER A 612 24.20 -13.11 -18.98
C SER A 612 25.19 -12.45 -18.00
N LEU A 613 26.49 -12.77 -18.15
CA LEU A 613 27.52 -12.19 -17.29
C LEU A 613 27.64 -10.67 -17.51
N GLY A 614 27.68 -10.22 -18.76
CA GLY A 614 27.68 -8.78 -19.08
C GLY A 614 26.45 -8.05 -18.54
N THR A 615 25.30 -8.71 -18.62
CA THR A 615 24.05 -8.23 -18.04
C THR A 615 24.14 -8.05 -16.52
N ILE A 616 24.61 -9.04 -15.78
CA ILE A 616 24.73 -8.95 -14.32
C ILE A 616 25.63 -7.78 -13.91
N PHE A 617 26.81 -7.64 -14.56
CA PHE A 617 27.71 -6.53 -14.28
C PHE A 617 27.09 -5.18 -14.54
N SER A 618 26.34 -5.03 -15.64
CA SER A 618 25.63 -3.81 -15.98
C SER A 618 24.58 -3.47 -14.95
N LEU A 619 23.72 -4.42 -14.59
CA LEU A 619 22.64 -4.21 -13.63
C LEU A 619 23.16 -3.89 -12.21
N LEU A 620 24.20 -4.60 -11.75
CA LEU A 620 24.83 -4.30 -10.47
C LEU A 620 25.47 -2.91 -10.46
N HIS A 621 26.10 -2.51 -11.56
CA HIS A 621 26.66 -1.17 -11.71
C HIS A 621 25.56 -0.11 -11.54
N ASP A 622 24.41 -0.25 -12.22
CA ASP A 622 23.31 0.72 -12.17
C ASP A 622 22.69 0.82 -10.78
N VAL A 623 22.50 -0.32 -10.12
CA VAL A 623 22.01 -0.36 -8.74
C VAL A 623 23.01 0.32 -7.79
N PHE A 624 24.31 0.05 -7.93
CA PHE A 624 25.34 0.67 -7.07
C PHE A 624 25.41 2.18 -7.26
N VAL A 625 25.33 2.68 -8.49
CA VAL A 625 25.31 4.15 -8.72
C VAL A 625 24.11 4.77 -8.00
N THR A 626 22.93 4.17 -8.09
CA THR A 626 21.75 4.68 -7.41
C THR A 626 21.92 4.66 -5.89
N LEU A 627 22.46 3.55 -5.33
CA LEU A 627 22.76 3.45 -3.90
C LEU A 627 23.81 4.47 -3.43
N ILE A 628 24.86 4.69 -4.21
CA ILE A 628 25.88 5.73 -3.92
C ILE A 628 25.22 7.10 -3.78
N VAL A 629 24.38 7.46 -4.75
CA VAL A 629 23.68 8.74 -4.74
C VAL A 629 22.77 8.87 -3.52
N PHE A 630 21.98 7.85 -3.20
CA PHE A 630 21.07 7.86 -2.04
C PHE A 630 21.81 7.87 -0.70
N SER A 631 23.01 7.28 -0.64
CA SER A 631 23.82 7.29 0.59
C SER A 631 24.58 8.61 0.79
N PHE A 632 25.31 9.08 -0.23
CA PHE A 632 26.23 10.20 -0.07
C PHE A 632 25.62 11.58 -0.33
N LEU A 633 24.52 11.68 -1.09
CA LEU A 633 23.86 12.94 -1.38
C LEU A 633 22.66 13.24 -0.47
N ARG A 634 22.34 12.37 0.48
CA ARG A 634 21.16 12.53 1.35
C ARG A 634 21.12 13.85 2.14
N GLU A 635 22.28 14.41 2.47
CA GLU A 635 22.40 15.71 3.18
C GLU A 635 22.59 16.90 2.24
N VAL A 636 22.81 16.63 0.95
CA VAL A 636 23.15 17.68 -0.05
C VAL A 636 21.89 18.14 -0.79
N VAL A 637 21.00 17.20 -1.14
CA VAL A 637 19.80 17.54 -1.91
C VAL A 637 18.69 18.05 -0.97
N PRO A 638 17.82 18.97 -1.45
CA PRO A 638 16.82 19.62 -0.62
C PRO A 638 15.53 18.78 -0.42
N PHE A 639 15.56 17.48 -0.71
CA PHE A 639 14.45 16.55 -0.53
C PHE A 639 14.96 15.23 0.05
N PRO A 640 14.10 14.46 0.74
CA PRO A 640 14.52 13.20 1.36
C PRO A 640 14.95 12.15 0.33
N LEU A 641 16.13 11.55 0.52
CA LEU A 641 16.59 10.36 -0.19
C LEU A 641 16.46 9.15 0.74
N GLU A 642 15.24 8.65 0.86
CA GLU A 642 14.93 7.51 1.72
C GLU A 642 14.92 6.21 0.92
N ILE A 643 15.44 5.16 1.53
CA ILE A 643 15.22 3.79 1.06
C ILE A 643 13.88 3.34 1.66
N ASP A 644 12.87 3.32 0.82
CA ASP A 644 11.50 2.94 1.11
C ASP A 644 10.98 1.94 0.04
N GLN A 645 9.72 1.59 0.08
CA GLN A 645 9.13 0.73 -0.94
C GLN A 645 9.14 1.38 -2.34
N HIS A 646 9.02 2.72 -2.43
CA HIS A 646 9.06 3.44 -3.71
C HIS A 646 10.46 3.39 -4.32
N PHE A 647 11.50 3.49 -3.50
CA PHE A 647 12.87 3.28 -3.94
C PHE A 647 13.08 1.87 -4.52
N ILE A 648 12.58 0.83 -3.87
CA ILE A 648 12.67 -0.54 -4.38
C ILE A 648 11.92 -0.69 -5.70
N ALA A 649 10.73 -0.07 -5.83
CA ALA A 649 10.00 -0.03 -7.09
C ALA A 649 10.81 0.66 -8.20
N ALA A 650 11.49 1.77 -7.89
CA ALA A 650 12.38 2.46 -8.83
C ALA A 650 13.53 1.55 -9.26
N ILE A 651 14.23 0.90 -8.34
CA ILE A 651 15.34 0.00 -8.63
C ILE A 651 14.90 -1.16 -9.53
N LEU A 652 13.80 -1.84 -9.22
CA LEU A 652 13.28 -2.94 -10.05
C LEU A 652 12.87 -2.45 -11.45
N THR A 653 12.30 -1.26 -11.55
CA THR A 653 11.94 -0.66 -12.83
C THR A 653 13.18 -0.27 -13.64
N VAL A 654 14.20 0.31 -13.00
CA VAL A 654 15.50 0.61 -13.61
C VAL A 654 16.18 -0.64 -14.14
N ILE A 655 16.19 -1.72 -13.36
CA ILE A 655 16.70 -3.03 -13.78
C ILE A 655 15.99 -3.50 -15.05
N GLY A 656 14.66 -3.41 -15.10
CA GLY A 656 13.88 -3.78 -16.29
C GLY A 656 14.18 -2.90 -17.49
N PHE A 657 14.28 -1.59 -17.28
CA PHE A 657 14.56 -0.61 -18.34
C PHE A 657 15.99 -0.70 -18.89
N SER A 658 17.00 -0.77 -18.02
CA SER A 658 18.40 -0.91 -18.43
C SER A 658 18.62 -2.18 -19.28
N MET A 659 17.86 -3.23 -19.01
CA MET A 659 17.84 -4.43 -19.81
C MET A 659 17.34 -4.22 -21.25
N ASN A 660 16.34 -3.34 -21.44
CA ASN A 660 15.81 -3.05 -22.76
C ASN A 660 16.93 -2.56 -23.70
N ASP A 661 17.71 -1.58 -23.27
CA ASP A 661 18.84 -1.05 -24.07
C ASP A 661 19.93 -2.12 -24.28
N THR A 662 20.26 -2.88 -23.24
CA THR A 662 21.28 -3.95 -23.32
C THR A 662 20.87 -5.03 -24.33
N VAL A 663 19.63 -5.48 -24.31
CA VAL A 663 19.12 -6.53 -25.23
C VAL A 663 19.14 -6.04 -26.68
N ILE A 664 18.81 -4.79 -26.93
CA ILE A 664 18.88 -4.19 -28.30
C ILE A 664 20.31 -4.24 -28.85
N VAL A 665 21.29 -3.85 -28.03
CA VAL A 665 22.71 -3.90 -28.40
C VAL A 665 23.15 -5.35 -28.60
N TYR A 666 22.76 -6.26 -27.72
CA TYR A 666 23.08 -7.68 -27.80
C TYR A 666 22.49 -8.38 -29.02
N ASP A 667 21.25 -8.08 -29.38
CA ASP A 667 20.62 -8.62 -30.59
C ASP A 667 21.35 -8.16 -31.84
N ARG A 668 21.82 -6.92 -31.88
CA ARG A 668 22.63 -6.39 -32.98
C ARG A 668 24.02 -7.03 -33.03
N ILE A 669 24.67 -7.19 -31.88
CA ILE A 669 25.98 -7.90 -31.82
C ILE A 669 25.83 -9.32 -32.36
N ARG A 670 24.76 -10.02 -32.00
CA ARG A 670 24.47 -11.36 -32.51
C ARG A 670 24.22 -11.36 -34.02
N GLU A 671 23.41 -10.42 -34.54
CA GLU A 671 23.15 -10.27 -35.98
C GLU A 671 24.45 -10.04 -36.74
N ASP A 672 25.28 -9.05 -36.32
CA ASP A 672 26.55 -8.70 -36.98
C ASP A 672 27.61 -9.79 -36.84
N SER A 673 27.64 -10.54 -35.73
CA SER A 673 28.56 -11.68 -35.54
C SER A 673 28.31 -12.81 -36.54
N HIS A 674 27.06 -13.00 -36.97
CA HIS A 674 26.73 -13.98 -38.01
C HIS A 674 27.01 -13.47 -39.44
N LEU A 675 26.89 -12.15 -39.67
CA LEU A 675 27.12 -11.55 -40.97
C LEU A 675 28.59 -11.30 -41.28
N MET A 676 29.40 -10.99 -40.27
CA MET A 676 30.80 -10.59 -40.38
C MET A 676 31.74 -11.71 -39.92
N LYS A 677 31.64 -12.89 -40.54
CA LYS A 677 32.54 -14.03 -40.23
C LYS A 677 33.98 -13.68 -40.48
N GLY A 678 34.86 -13.96 -39.51
CA GLY A 678 36.29 -13.72 -39.62
C GLY A 678 36.78 -12.34 -39.18
N VAL A 679 35.90 -11.44 -38.82
CA VAL A 679 36.25 -10.14 -38.22
C VAL A 679 36.36 -10.31 -36.69
N ASP A 680 37.28 -9.55 -36.07
CA ASP A 680 37.49 -9.61 -34.62
C ASP A 680 36.25 -9.09 -33.86
N ASN A 681 36.00 -9.70 -32.69
CA ASN A 681 34.82 -9.42 -31.87
C ASN A 681 34.79 -7.95 -31.42
N ALA A 682 35.92 -7.30 -31.17
CA ALA A 682 35.96 -5.91 -30.76
C ALA A 682 35.41 -4.97 -31.87
N THR A 683 35.80 -5.21 -33.13
CA THR A 683 35.28 -4.46 -34.29
C THR A 683 33.81 -4.74 -34.49
N ILE A 684 33.34 -5.99 -34.40
CA ILE A 684 31.92 -6.33 -34.54
C ILE A 684 31.09 -5.60 -33.46
N ILE A 685 31.50 -5.69 -32.21
CA ILE A 685 30.78 -5.09 -31.08
C ILE A 685 30.79 -3.56 -31.17
N ASN A 686 31.94 -2.95 -31.52
CA ASN A 686 32.01 -1.50 -31.70
C ASN A 686 31.09 -1.01 -32.82
N LYS A 687 30.98 -1.75 -33.91
CA LYS A 687 30.10 -1.45 -35.05
C LYS A 687 28.62 -1.60 -34.61
N ALA A 688 28.28 -2.69 -33.92
CA ALA A 688 26.91 -2.90 -33.42
C ALA A 688 26.43 -1.77 -32.49
N ILE A 689 27.29 -1.33 -31.55
CA ILE A 689 26.99 -0.19 -30.67
C ILE A 689 26.72 1.08 -31.49
N ASN A 690 27.58 1.43 -32.45
CA ASN A 690 27.38 2.61 -33.29
C ASN A 690 26.08 2.53 -34.11
N GLN A 691 25.73 1.36 -34.62
CA GLN A 691 24.50 1.16 -35.39
C GLN A 691 23.22 1.23 -34.51
N THR A 692 23.29 0.89 -33.23
CA THR A 692 22.16 1.00 -32.34
C THR A 692 22.07 2.31 -31.56
N LEU A 693 23.11 3.15 -31.65
CA LEU A 693 23.24 4.37 -30.84
C LEU A 693 22.05 5.33 -30.98
N SER A 694 21.58 5.57 -32.19
CA SER A 694 20.40 6.45 -32.43
C SER A 694 19.15 5.92 -31.71
N ARG A 695 18.94 4.59 -31.75
CA ARG A 695 17.81 3.94 -31.11
C ARG A 695 17.93 4.02 -29.59
N THR A 696 19.06 3.60 -29.03
CA THR A 696 19.32 3.63 -27.59
C THR A 696 19.17 5.03 -26.99
N VAL A 697 19.71 6.06 -27.68
CA VAL A 697 19.54 7.44 -27.21
C VAL A 697 18.08 7.90 -27.27
N MET A 698 17.33 7.51 -28.31
CA MET A 698 15.93 7.92 -28.45
C MET A 698 15.04 7.25 -27.41
N THR A 699 15.19 5.93 -27.17
CA THR A 699 14.44 5.21 -26.14
C THR A 699 14.75 5.76 -24.76
N SER A 700 16.01 5.96 -24.43
CA SER A 700 16.40 6.55 -23.13
C SER A 700 15.92 7.98 -22.98
N LEU A 701 15.93 8.79 -24.07
CA LEU A 701 15.47 10.18 -24.05
C LEU A 701 13.96 10.29 -23.79
N THR A 702 13.15 9.42 -24.41
CA THR A 702 11.69 9.41 -24.17
C THR A 702 11.37 9.14 -22.71
N VAL A 703 11.98 8.13 -22.13
CA VAL A 703 11.79 7.77 -20.70
C VAL A 703 12.40 8.84 -19.79
N PHE A 704 13.60 9.33 -20.10
CA PHE A 704 14.25 10.40 -19.34
C PHE A 704 13.37 11.67 -19.26
N LEU A 705 12.82 12.12 -20.39
CA LEU A 705 11.96 13.30 -20.43
C LEU A 705 10.67 13.12 -19.63
N THR A 706 10.02 11.95 -19.72
CA THR A 706 8.80 11.69 -18.94
C THR A 706 9.08 11.67 -17.44
N ILE A 707 10.18 11.05 -17.02
CA ILE A 707 10.57 11.01 -15.60
C ILE A 707 11.05 12.37 -15.11
N LEU A 708 11.76 13.14 -15.94
CA LEU A 708 12.19 14.50 -15.60
C LEU A 708 10.96 15.41 -15.36
N ILE A 709 9.94 15.28 -16.20
CA ILE A 709 8.69 16.02 -16.02
C ILE A 709 7.99 15.56 -14.74
N LEU A 710 7.96 14.27 -14.45
CA LEU A 710 7.43 13.74 -13.20
C LEU A 710 8.21 14.26 -11.98
N PHE A 711 9.54 14.32 -12.07
CA PHE A 711 10.39 14.87 -11.01
C PHE A 711 10.10 16.34 -10.71
N ILE A 712 9.87 17.15 -11.76
CA ILE A 712 9.62 18.59 -11.63
C ILE A 712 8.18 18.88 -11.16
N PHE A 713 7.19 18.19 -11.74
CA PHE A 713 5.77 18.52 -11.58
C PHE A 713 4.97 17.48 -10.77
N GLY A 714 5.49 16.27 -10.55
CA GLY A 714 4.76 15.15 -9.93
C GLY A 714 4.47 15.30 -8.44
N GLY A 715 5.06 16.32 -7.79
CA GLY A 715 4.87 16.57 -6.36
C GLY A 715 5.80 15.75 -5.46
N GLU A 716 5.68 15.98 -4.16
CA GLU A 716 6.62 15.47 -3.15
C GLU A 716 6.63 13.94 -3.04
N VAL A 717 5.45 13.33 -3.08
CA VAL A 717 5.28 11.89 -2.88
C VAL A 717 6.03 11.06 -3.93
N THR A 718 6.16 11.59 -5.17
CA THR A 718 6.80 10.88 -6.28
C THR A 718 8.23 11.32 -6.54
N ARG A 719 8.72 12.38 -5.87
CA ARG A 719 10.01 13.02 -6.18
C ARG A 719 11.20 12.10 -5.95
N GLY A 720 11.28 11.42 -4.81
CA GLY A 720 12.36 10.46 -4.50
C GLY A 720 12.40 9.30 -5.49
N PHE A 721 11.24 8.75 -5.82
CA PHE A 721 11.07 7.72 -6.85
C PHE A 721 11.55 8.20 -8.23
N ALA A 722 11.08 9.38 -8.69
CA ALA A 722 11.46 9.94 -9.97
C ALA A 722 12.95 10.24 -10.04
N PHE A 723 13.55 10.71 -8.95
CA PHE A 723 14.99 10.97 -8.87
C PHE A 723 15.81 9.68 -9.02
N ALA A 724 15.45 8.61 -8.31
CA ALA A 724 16.08 7.29 -8.44
C ALA A 724 16.00 6.77 -9.89
N MET A 725 14.83 6.93 -10.52
CA MET A 725 14.61 6.55 -11.90
C MET A 725 15.45 7.38 -12.88
N LEU A 726 15.58 8.71 -12.68
CA LEU A 726 16.43 9.57 -13.53
C LEU A 726 17.88 9.10 -13.52
N ILE A 727 18.41 8.83 -12.33
CA ILE A 727 19.77 8.30 -12.18
C ILE A 727 19.87 6.96 -12.91
N GLY A 728 18.90 6.05 -12.67
CA GLY A 728 18.89 4.72 -13.26
C GLY A 728 18.81 4.73 -14.79
N VAL A 729 18.03 5.62 -15.40
CA VAL A 729 17.94 5.73 -16.86
C VAL A 729 19.24 6.23 -17.48
N ILE A 730 19.88 7.24 -16.86
CA ILE A 730 21.18 7.75 -17.33
C ILE A 730 22.25 6.68 -17.22
N THR A 731 22.32 5.99 -16.05
CA THR A 731 23.33 4.96 -15.81
C THR A 731 23.09 3.71 -16.65
N GLY A 732 21.84 3.30 -16.87
CA GLY A 732 21.47 2.14 -17.70
C GLY A 732 21.87 2.32 -19.15
N THR A 733 21.71 3.54 -19.69
CA THR A 733 22.20 3.85 -21.04
C THR A 733 23.73 3.77 -21.11
N TYR A 734 24.42 4.29 -20.10
CA TYR A 734 25.89 4.19 -20.00
C TYR A 734 26.34 2.74 -19.87
N SER A 735 25.75 1.99 -18.96
CA SER A 735 26.20 0.63 -18.59
C SER A 735 25.99 -0.37 -19.73
N SER A 736 24.94 -0.22 -20.55
CA SER A 736 24.70 -1.04 -21.73
C SER A 736 25.84 -0.94 -22.75
N ILE A 737 26.39 0.27 -22.95
CA ILE A 737 27.45 0.57 -23.92
C ILE A 737 28.83 0.28 -23.34
N PHE A 738 29.10 0.72 -22.12
CA PHE A 738 30.46 0.76 -21.55
C PHE A 738 30.74 -0.34 -20.52
N VAL A 739 29.71 -1.08 -20.05
CA VAL A 739 29.89 -2.21 -19.12
C VAL A 739 29.48 -3.52 -19.80
N ALA A 740 28.20 -3.63 -20.21
CA ALA A 740 27.65 -4.88 -20.73
C ALA A 740 28.34 -5.34 -22.03
N ALA A 741 28.49 -4.47 -23.02
CA ALA A 741 29.06 -4.81 -24.31
C ALA A 741 30.58 -5.10 -24.25
N PRO A 742 31.43 -4.33 -23.53
CA PRO A 742 32.86 -4.65 -23.39
C PRO A 742 33.15 -5.98 -22.70
N VAL A 743 32.33 -6.40 -21.74
CA VAL A 743 32.46 -7.73 -21.10
C VAL A 743 32.42 -8.85 -22.14
N LEU A 744 31.57 -8.72 -23.18
CA LEU A 744 31.55 -9.70 -24.27
C LEU A 744 32.86 -9.76 -25.02
N VAL A 745 33.57 -8.63 -25.23
CA VAL A 745 34.88 -8.63 -25.91
C VAL A 745 35.89 -9.45 -25.13
N ASP A 746 36.01 -9.18 -23.84
CA ASP A 746 37.07 -9.77 -23.02
C ASP A 746 36.84 -11.28 -22.74
N PHE A 747 35.57 -11.69 -22.58
CA PHE A 747 35.21 -13.10 -22.38
C PHE A 747 35.01 -13.89 -23.68
N ALA A 748 34.86 -13.24 -24.84
CA ALA A 748 34.71 -13.92 -26.12
C ALA A 748 36.04 -14.50 -26.62
N LYS A 749 37.16 -13.81 -26.33
CA LYS A 749 38.48 -14.13 -26.98
C LYS A 749 38.25 -14.22 -28.50
N ASN A 750 38.61 -15.31 -29.13
CA ASN A 750 38.44 -15.55 -30.58
C ASN A 750 37.26 -16.46 -30.93
N LYS A 751 36.33 -16.72 -29.97
CA LYS A 751 35.16 -17.56 -30.20
C LYS A 751 33.98 -16.71 -30.72
N PRO A 752 33.22 -17.20 -31.73
CA PRO A 752 32.01 -16.49 -32.20
C PRO A 752 31.03 -16.24 -31.05
N LEU A 753 30.29 -15.14 -31.17
CA LEU A 753 29.28 -14.77 -30.20
C LEU A 753 27.89 -15.29 -30.63
N GLY A 754 27.27 -16.08 -29.76
CA GLY A 754 25.95 -16.66 -29.95
C GLY A 754 25.94 -18.02 -30.70
N SER A 755 24.90 -18.81 -30.48
CA SER A 755 24.69 -20.06 -31.23
C SER A 755 24.10 -19.77 -32.62
N GLU A 756 24.59 -20.51 -33.63
CA GLU A 756 23.98 -20.47 -34.98
C GLU A 756 22.46 -20.79 -34.86
N PRO A 757 21.60 -20.02 -35.58
CA PRO A 757 20.21 -20.44 -35.76
C PRO A 757 20.25 -21.80 -36.45
N LYS A 758 19.65 -22.83 -35.88
CA LYS A 758 19.47 -24.10 -36.57
C LYS A 758 18.79 -23.80 -37.90
N ALA A 759 19.51 -23.94 -39.01
CA ALA A 759 18.93 -23.92 -40.34
C ALA A 759 17.76 -24.93 -40.32
N LYS A 760 16.54 -24.49 -40.60
CA LYS A 760 15.47 -25.42 -40.89
C LYS A 760 15.96 -26.26 -42.07
N LYS A 761 16.29 -27.51 -41.82
CA LYS A 761 16.45 -28.51 -42.89
C LYS A 761 15.12 -28.52 -43.62
N HIS A 762 15.02 -27.81 -44.75
CA HIS A 762 14.03 -28.15 -45.73
C HIS A 762 14.37 -29.59 -46.13
N SER A 763 13.55 -30.52 -45.66
CA SER A 763 13.53 -31.87 -46.23
C SER A 763 13.22 -31.74 -47.69
N ALA A 764 14.24 -31.85 -48.54
CA ALA A 764 14.07 -32.21 -49.92
C ALA A 764 13.64 -33.67 -49.92
N ASN A 765 12.35 -33.90 -49.79
CA ASN A 765 11.73 -35.15 -50.17
C ASN A 765 10.59 -34.74 -51.12
N ASN A 766 10.91 -34.76 -52.38
CA ASN A 766 9.97 -35.11 -53.46
C ASN A 766 10.84 -35.62 -54.62
N ALA A 767 10.89 -36.94 -54.71
CA ALA A 767 10.95 -37.67 -55.96
C ALA A 767 9.53 -38.16 -56.24
#